data_aec17bb34a7e2c5f6a1d62aa86b2b92d
#
_entry.id   aec17bb34a7e2c5f6a1d62aa86b2b92d
#
_cell.length_a   1.000
_cell.length_b   1.000
_cell.length_c   1.000
_cell.angle_alpha   90.00
_cell.angle_beta   90.00
_cell.angle_gamma   90.00
#
_symmetry.space_group_name_H-M   'P 1'
#
loop_
_entity.id
_entity.type
_entity.pdbx_description
1 polymer ?
#
loop_
_entity_poly.entity_id
_entity_poly.type
_entity_poly.pdbx_seq_one_letter_code
_entity_poly.pdbx_strand_id
1 'polypeptide(L)'
;MSKTVRYLKDYQTPAYRILETELHFDIAEPQTVVKSRLTVEPQRAGEPLVLDGSAKLLSVKINGAAADYVLEGETLTIADVPSERFTVEVETEILPAENKSLMGLYASGANLFTQCEPEGFRKITFYIDRPDVMSKFTTTIVADKKRYPVLLSNGNKIDGGEFSDGRHWVKWEDPFAKPSYLFALVAGDLAVTEDRFTTMSGRNVKIEFYTTEADKPKVGFAVESLKNAMKWDETRFGLEYDLDIFMVVAVGDFNMGAMENKGLNIFNTKFVLADSRTATDTDFEGIESVVGHEYFHNWTGNRVTCRDWFQLSLKEGLTVFRDQEFSGDRAGRAVRRIENIRLLRQNQFPEDAGPTAHPVRPVSYEEMNNFYTMTVYEKGAEVVRMYHTLLGEEGFQKGMKLYFQRHDGQAVTCDDFRAAMADANGINLDQFALWYSQAGTPVLEAEGRLKNNVFELTIKQTVPPTPDMADKQPMMIPVKVGLLNRNGEAVAFDYQGKRATEAVLLMTEAEQTFPLEGVTEAVVPSLLRGFSAPVYLNYPYSDDDLLLLLAHDSDAFTCWEAAQTLYRRAVAANLAALSDGIGLPKHEKLLAAVEKVISDDLLDNAFKALLLGVPSEAELWDGTENIDPLRYHQAREALLDTLAVRFLPKWHELNRQAAKQENQSYEYSPETADWRTLRNVCRAFVLRAEPVHIETVAEKYSEMAQNMTHEWGILSAVNGNESDTRNRLLAQFADKFSDDALVMDKYFAFVGSSRRSDTLQQVQTALQHPKFSLENPNKARSLIGSFSRNVPHFHAQDGSGYRFIADKVIEIDRFNPQVAARLVQAFNLCNKLEPHRKNLVKQELQCIRAQEGLSKDVGEIVGKILG
;
A
#
# COMPACT_ATOMS: atom_id res chain seq x y z
N MET A 1 -27.87 0.90 -16.68
CA MET A 1 -27.21 2.21 -16.82
C MET A 1 -26.13 2.09 -17.89
N SER A 2 -25.99 3.03 -18.83
CA SER A 2 -24.92 2.98 -19.81
C SER A 2 -23.59 3.15 -19.04
N LYS A 3 -22.63 2.25 -19.25
CA LYS A 3 -21.30 2.35 -18.69
C LYS A 3 -20.63 3.59 -19.27
N THR A 4 -20.38 4.61 -18.44
CA THR A 4 -19.69 5.82 -18.89
C THR A 4 -18.21 5.67 -18.54
N VAL A 5 -17.41 5.17 -19.49
CA VAL A 5 -15.96 5.09 -19.37
C VAL A 5 -15.38 6.50 -19.54
N ARG A 6 -14.49 6.91 -18.64
CA ARG A 6 -13.72 8.15 -18.77
C ARG A 6 -12.36 7.84 -19.40
N TYR A 7 -11.86 8.74 -20.26
CA TYR A 7 -10.58 8.57 -20.95
C TYR A 7 -9.65 9.77 -20.72
N LEU A 8 -8.37 9.50 -20.50
CA LEU A 8 -7.32 10.54 -20.34
C LEU A 8 -7.29 11.52 -21.51
N LYS A 9 -7.45 11.03 -22.74
CA LYS A 9 -7.44 11.86 -23.97
C LYS A 9 -8.58 12.87 -24.04
N ASP A 10 -9.65 12.66 -23.28
CA ASP A 10 -10.85 13.52 -23.27
C ASP A 10 -10.76 14.63 -22.22
N TYR A 11 -9.61 14.76 -21.55
CA TYR A 11 -9.39 15.83 -20.59
C TYR A 11 -9.60 17.20 -21.22
N GLN A 12 -10.39 18.02 -20.54
CA GLN A 12 -10.57 19.43 -20.85
C GLN A 12 -10.38 20.25 -19.58
N THR A 13 -9.77 21.44 -19.73
CA THR A 13 -9.69 22.39 -18.62
C THR A 13 -11.07 22.75 -18.13
N PRO A 14 -11.29 22.99 -16.82
CA PRO A 14 -12.59 23.38 -16.29
C PRO A 14 -13.14 24.64 -16.99
N ALA A 15 -14.44 24.66 -17.27
CA ALA A 15 -15.10 25.85 -17.81
C ALA A 15 -15.18 26.97 -16.79
N TYR A 16 -15.10 26.62 -15.49
CA TYR A 16 -15.18 27.55 -14.37
C TYR A 16 -14.09 27.25 -13.34
N ARG A 17 -13.59 28.30 -12.68
CA ARG A 17 -12.77 28.20 -11.46
C ARG A 17 -13.64 28.53 -10.26
N ILE A 18 -13.38 27.87 -9.16
CA ILE A 18 -13.93 28.25 -7.85
C ILE A 18 -12.79 28.89 -7.07
N LEU A 19 -12.91 30.18 -6.79
CA LEU A 19 -11.86 30.95 -6.10
C LEU A 19 -11.95 30.77 -4.59
N GLU A 20 -13.17 30.78 -4.06
CA GLU A 20 -13.47 30.67 -2.62
C GLU A 20 -14.65 29.72 -2.42
N THR A 21 -14.56 28.90 -1.41
CA THR A 21 -15.58 27.96 -0.95
C THR A 21 -15.85 28.20 0.52
N GLU A 22 -17.02 28.77 0.81
CA GLU A 22 -17.51 28.95 2.18
C GLU A 22 -18.50 27.84 2.50
N LEU A 23 -18.24 27.06 3.52
CA LEU A 23 -19.10 25.98 3.99
C LEU A 23 -19.64 26.27 5.37
N HIS A 24 -20.90 25.96 5.57
CA HIS A 24 -21.56 26.03 6.87
C HIS A 24 -22.30 24.72 7.12
N PHE A 25 -21.87 23.98 8.14
CA PHE A 25 -22.49 22.74 8.58
C PHE A 25 -23.31 23.00 9.83
N ASP A 26 -24.61 22.72 9.79
CA ASP A 26 -25.50 22.67 10.95
C ASP A 26 -25.75 21.20 11.29
N ILE A 27 -24.94 20.69 12.22
CA ILE A 27 -24.97 19.28 12.62
C ILE A 27 -26.05 19.07 13.66
N ALA A 28 -27.09 18.37 13.24
CA ALA A 28 -28.19 17.91 14.09
C ALA A 28 -28.50 16.44 13.74
N GLU A 29 -29.18 15.74 14.63
CA GLU A 29 -29.57 14.34 14.40
C GLU A 29 -31.05 14.24 14.07
N PRO A 30 -31.37 13.36 13.10
CA PRO A 30 -30.49 12.50 12.28
C PRO A 30 -29.86 13.23 11.08
N GLN A 31 -30.16 14.49 10.84
CA GLN A 31 -29.88 15.26 9.63
C GLN A 31 -28.76 16.27 9.87
N THR A 32 -27.90 16.46 8.89
CA THR A 32 -26.97 17.59 8.81
C THR A 32 -27.32 18.43 7.60
N VAL A 33 -27.52 19.74 7.81
CA VAL A 33 -27.75 20.70 6.73
C VAL A 33 -26.41 21.35 6.38
N VAL A 34 -26.09 21.35 5.10
CA VAL A 34 -24.87 21.97 4.57
C VAL A 34 -25.25 23.12 3.65
N LYS A 35 -24.70 24.30 3.94
CA LYS A 35 -24.80 25.47 3.06
C LYS A 35 -23.45 25.76 2.48
N SER A 36 -23.33 25.74 1.17
CA SER A 36 -22.12 26.14 0.47
C SER A 36 -22.36 27.44 -0.29
N ARG A 37 -21.36 28.32 -0.26
CA ARG A 37 -21.29 29.52 -1.08
C ARG A 37 -19.98 29.52 -1.84
N LEU A 38 -20.07 29.44 -3.16
CA LEU A 38 -18.96 29.37 -4.08
C LEU A 38 -18.78 30.69 -4.80
N THR A 39 -17.58 31.27 -4.78
CA THR A 39 -17.19 32.38 -5.67
C THR A 39 -16.64 31.80 -6.95
N VAL A 40 -17.42 31.91 -8.03
CA VAL A 40 -17.17 31.27 -9.32
C VAL A 40 -16.71 32.29 -10.37
N GLU A 41 -15.67 31.91 -11.13
CA GLU A 41 -15.12 32.72 -12.22
C GLU A 41 -15.14 31.93 -13.53
N PRO A 42 -15.88 32.45 -14.57
CA PRO A 42 -15.91 31.79 -15.88
C PRO A 42 -14.53 31.79 -16.56
N GLN A 43 -14.12 30.65 -17.10
CA GLN A 43 -12.94 30.50 -17.96
C GLN A 43 -13.34 30.44 -19.46
N ARG A 44 -14.57 29.96 -19.71
CA ARG A 44 -15.18 29.93 -21.02
C ARG A 44 -16.60 30.50 -20.94
N ALA A 45 -16.84 31.59 -21.66
CA ALA A 45 -18.13 32.25 -21.64
C ALA A 45 -19.21 31.42 -22.34
N GLY A 46 -20.44 31.42 -21.80
CA GLY A 46 -21.60 30.80 -22.43
C GLY A 46 -21.75 29.29 -22.26
N GLU A 47 -20.85 28.66 -21.52
CA GLU A 47 -21.03 27.25 -21.12
C GLU A 47 -21.92 27.17 -19.86
N PRO A 48 -22.76 26.12 -19.72
CA PRO A 48 -23.52 25.89 -18.50
C PRO A 48 -22.56 25.57 -17.33
N LEU A 49 -22.96 25.96 -16.11
CA LEU A 49 -22.27 25.52 -14.90
C LEU A 49 -22.80 24.12 -14.53
N VAL A 50 -21.87 23.15 -14.48
CA VAL A 50 -22.16 21.75 -14.13
C VAL A 50 -21.51 21.42 -12.80
N LEU A 51 -22.30 20.95 -11.84
CA LEU A 51 -21.85 20.54 -10.53
C LEU A 51 -22.20 19.06 -10.29
N ASP A 52 -21.27 18.33 -9.69
CA ASP A 52 -21.48 16.94 -9.26
C ASP A 52 -22.03 16.93 -7.82
N GLY A 53 -23.04 16.09 -7.54
CA GLY A 53 -23.56 15.95 -6.18
C GLY A 53 -24.60 14.85 -6.04
N SER A 54 -24.55 14.09 -4.94
CA SER A 54 -25.53 13.06 -4.61
C SER A 54 -26.29 13.32 -3.30
N ALA A 55 -25.97 14.42 -2.60
CA ALA A 55 -26.72 14.87 -1.42
C ALA A 55 -28.13 15.34 -1.80
N LYS A 56 -29.07 15.25 -0.88
CA LYS A 56 -30.43 15.76 -1.09
C LYS A 56 -30.39 17.28 -1.26
N LEU A 57 -30.73 17.77 -2.46
CA LEU A 57 -30.71 19.19 -2.77
C LEU A 57 -31.92 19.89 -2.15
N LEU A 58 -31.73 20.98 -1.43
CA LEU A 58 -32.77 21.80 -0.82
C LEU A 58 -33.00 23.11 -1.58
N SER A 59 -31.95 23.83 -1.98
CA SER A 59 -32.05 25.07 -2.75
C SER A 59 -30.80 25.39 -3.54
N VAL A 60 -30.95 26.14 -4.64
CA VAL A 60 -29.85 26.70 -5.44
C VAL A 60 -30.14 28.15 -5.73
N LYS A 61 -29.12 29.02 -5.53
CA LYS A 61 -29.22 30.46 -5.83
C LYS A 61 -27.98 30.92 -6.58
N ILE A 62 -28.17 31.88 -7.49
CA ILE A 62 -27.10 32.66 -8.13
C ILE A 62 -27.19 34.09 -7.71
N ASN A 63 -26.10 34.67 -7.16
CA ASN A 63 -26.07 36.04 -6.66
C ASN A 63 -27.25 36.36 -5.70
N GLY A 64 -27.61 35.38 -4.85
CA GLY A 64 -28.71 35.48 -3.89
C GLY A 64 -30.11 35.25 -4.42
N ALA A 65 -30.32 35.17 -5.74
CA ALA A 65 -31.61 34.89 -6.37
C ALA A 65 -31.75 33.40 -6.67
N ALA A 66 -32.97 32.85 -6.54
CA ALA A 66 -33.27 31.45 -6.93
C ALA A 66 -32.84 31.19 -8.38
N ALA A 67 -32.17 30.11 -8.64
CA ALA A 67 -31.70 29.73 -9.96
C ALA A 67 -32.58 28.63 -10.56
N ASP A 68 -32.79 28.70 -11.88
CA ASP A 68 -33.35 27.60 -12.65
C ASP A 68 -32.26 26.58 -12.93
N TYR A 69 -32.52 25.31 -12.69
CA TYR A 69 -31.55 24.23 -12.86
C TYR A 69 -32.21 22.94 -13.32
N VAL A 70 -31.40 22.06 -13.88
CA VAL A 70 -31.77 20.68 -14.20
C VAL A 70 -30.92 19.75 -13.32
N LEU A 71 -31.57 18.80 -12.63
CA LEU A 71 -30.90 17.76 -11.83
C LEU A 71 -31.19 16.40 -12.48
N GLU A 72 -30.15 15.78 -13.04
CA GLU A 72 -30.19 14.46 -13.67
C GLU A 72 -29.21 13.52 -12.99
N GLY A 73 -29.74 12.57 -12.20
CA GLY A 73 -28.90 11.68 -11.39
C GLY A 73 -28.06 12.47 -10.38
N GLU A 74 -26.75 12.43 -10.51
CA GLU A 74 -25.79 13.13 -9.65
C GLU A 74 -25.23 14.43 -10.28
N THR A 75 -25.86 14.93 -11.36
CA THR A 75 -25.39 16.11 -12.10
C THR A 75 -26.43 17.23 -12.01
N LEU A 76 -26.02 18.37 -11.47
CA LEU A 76 -26.77 19.62 -11.41
C LEU A 76 -26.26 20.56 -12.50
N THR A 77 -27.12 20.95 -13.44
CA THR A 77 -26.76 21.85 -14.55
C THR A 77 -27.53 23.16 -14.44
N ILE A 78 -26.84 24.29 -14.46
CA ILE A 78 -27.36 25.64 -14.47
C ILE A 78 -26.98 26.28 -15.81
N ALA A 79 -27.97 26.46 -16.71
CA ALA A 79 -27.75 26.94 -18.07
C ALA A 79 -27.47 28.45 -18.13
N ASP A 80 -28.26 29.23 -17.41
CA ASP A 80 -28.18 30.69 -17.42
C ASP A 80 -27.35 31.18 -16.24
N VAL A 81 -26.04 31.39 -16.46
CA VAL A 81 -25.11 31.92 -15.48
C VAL A 81 -24.49 33.25 -15.95
N PRO A 82 -24.09 34.15 -15.03
CA PRO A 82 -23.40 35.37 -15.40
C PRO A 82 -22.09 35.13 -16.18
N SER A 83 -21.79 36.01 -17.11
CA SER A 83 -20.53 35.97 -17.90
C SER A 83 -19.32 36.52 -17.13
N GLU A 84 -19.54 37.20 -16.01
CA GLU A 84 -18.52 37.69 -15.09
C GLU A 84 -18.54 36.86 -13.79
N ARG A 85 -17.64 37.16 -12.86
CA ARG A 85 -17.58 36.51 -11.54
C ARG A 85 -18.91 36.59 -10.82
N PHE A 86 -19.38 35.48 -10.27
CA PHE A 86 -20.67 35.37 -9.58
C PHE A 86 -20.58 34.44 -8.36
N THR A 87 -21.64 34.44 -7.54
CA THR A 87 -21.75 33.51 -6.42
C THR A 87 -22.82 32.43 -6.70
N VAL A 88 -22.53 31.22 -6.28
CA VAL A 88 -23.48 30.11 -6.28
C VAL A 88 -23.70 29.67 -4.83
N GLU A 89 -24.94 29.66 -4.36
CA GLU A 89 -25.31 29.15 -3.05
C GLU A 89 -26.08 27.84 -3.23
N VAL A 90 -25.63 26.79 -2.57
CA VAL A 90 -26.30 25.48 -2.59
C VAL A 90 -26.57 25.04 -1.15
N GLU A 91 -27.78 24.60 -0.89
CA GLU A 91 -28.16 24.02 0.40
C GLU A 91 -28.54 22.56 0.20
N THR A 92 -27.93 21.68 1.02
CA THR A 92 -28.13 20.23 0.96
C THR A 92 -28.41 19.64 2.34
N GLU A 93 -29.02 18.48 2.35
CA GLU A 93 -29.29 17.67 3.54
C GLU A 93 -28.63 16.31 3.39
N ILE A 94 -27.92 15.86 4.41
CA ILE A 94 -27.26 14.55 4.46
C ILE A 94 -27.57 13.84 5.77
N LEU A 95 -27.43 12.48 5.75
CA LEU A 95 -27.72 11.58 6.87
C LEU A 95 -26.46 10.79 7.24
N PRO A 96 -25.52 11.38 8.00
CA PRO A 96 -24.21 10.74 8.25
C PRO A 96 -24.30 9.37 8.93
N ALA A 97 -25.28 9.14 9.81
CA ALA A 97 -25.46 7.87 10.51
C ALA A 97 -25.92 6.72 9.58
N GLU A 98 -26.56 7.03 8.46
CA GLU A 98 -27.01 6.06 7.47
C GLU A 98 -25.95 5.76 6.41
N ASN A 99 -24.88 6.56 6.35
CA ASN A 99 -23.83 6.43 5.36
C ASN A 99 -22.85 5.29 5.71
N LYS A 100 -23.09 4.10 5.14
CA LYS A 100 -22.27 2.90 5.29
C LYS A 100 -21.18 2.76 4.22
N SER A 101 -21.19 3.61 3.19
CA SER A 101 -20.12 3.63 2.19
C SER A 101 -18.80 4.19 2.73
N LEU A 102 -18.84 4.91 3.86
CA LEU A 102 -17.70 5.59 4.51
C LEU A 102 -17.02 6.60 3.56
N MET A 103 -17.79 7.22 2.66
CA MET A 103 -17.36 8.26 1.73
C MET A 103 -18.24 9.51 1.90
N GLY A 104 -17.68 10.72 1.86
CA GLY A 104 -18.34 11.95 2.28
C GLY A 104 -18.32 12.07 3.81
N LEU A 105 -19.35 12.65 4.41
CA LEU A 105 -19.50 12.72 5.87
C LEU A 105 -20.26 11.49 6.39
N TYR A 106 -19.70 10.79 7.36
CA TYR A 106 -20.26 9.56 7.93
C TYR A 106 -20.03 9.47 9.44
N ALA A 107 -20.76 8.58 10.09
CA ALA A 107 -20.58 8.28 11.51
C ALA A 107 -19.72 7.03 11.72
N SER A 108 -18.77 7.11 12.66
CA SER A 108 -18.05 5.98 13.24
C SER A 108 -18.22 6.05 14.78
N GLY A 109 -18.95 5.09 15.34
CA GLY A 109 -19.42 5.19 16.71
C GLY A 109 -20.32 6.41 16.91
N ALA A 110 -20.02 7.26 17.90
CA ALA A 110 -20.75 8.49 18.20
C ALA A 110 -20.20 9.74 17.48
N ASN A 111 -19.11 9.61 16.74
CA ASN A 111 -18.38 10.72 16.14
C ASN A 111 -18.58 10.76 14.62
N LEU A 112 -18.38 11.93 14.03
CA LEU A 112 -18.50 12.17 12.59
C LEU A 112 -17.14 12.44 11.97
N PHE A 113 -16.90 11.86 10.79
CA PHE A 113 -15.65 11.95 10.02
C PHE A 113 -15.94 12.12 8.54
N THR A 114 -14.99 12.63 7.80
CA THR A 114 -15.07 12.71 6.34
C THR A 114 -14.06 11.83 5.65
N GLN A 115 -14.43 11.32 4.45
CA GLN A 115 -13.51 10.84 3.42
C GLN A 115 -13.94 11.40 2.08
N CYS A 116 -13.12 12.26 1.48
CA CYS A 116 -13.46 12.96 0.24
C CYS A 116 -12.68 12.45 -0.97
N GLU A 117 -11.53 11.82 -0.83
CA GLU A 117 -10.78 11.24 -1.94
C GLU A 117 -11.35 9.88 -2.37
N PRO A 118 -11.54 9.65 -3.72
CA PRO A 118 -11.33 10.60 -4.82
C PRO A 118 -12.53 11.52 -5.08
N GLU A 119 -13.77 11.06 -4.92
CA GLU A 119 -14.99 11.75 -5.32
C GLU A 119 -16.05 11.76 -4.20
N GLY A 120 -15.60 11.84 -2.93
CA GLY A 120 -16.50 11.83 -1.76
C GLY A 120 -17.09 13.20 -1.40
N PHE A 121 -16.48 14.30 -1.84
CA PHE A 121 -16.97 15.64 -1.52
C PHE A 121 -18.37 15.91 -2.10
N ARG A 122 -18.67 15.40 -3.30
CA ARG A 122 -19.99 15.45 -3.95
C ARG A 122 -21.11 14.77 -3.15
N LYS A 123 -20.78 13.91 -2.17
CA LYS A 123 -21.76 13.30 -1.24
C LYS A 123 -22.15 14.24 -0.10
N ILE A 124 -21.45 15.37 0.05
CA ILE A 124 -21.68 16.39 1.06
C ILE A 124 -22.51 17.53 0.47
N THR A 125 -22.07 18.08 -0.66
CA THR A 125 -22.73 19.17 -1.38
C THR A 125 -22.39 19.12 -2.86
N PHE A 126 -23.09 19.90 -3.69
CA PHE A 126 -22.80 20.00 -5.11
C PHE A 126 -21.57 20.88 -5.38
N TYR A 127 -20.65 20.39 -6.21
CA TYR A 127 -19.36 21.04 -6.47
C TYR A 127 -18.81 20.66 -7.85
N ILE A 128 -17.84 21.43 -8.39
CA ILE A 128 -17.00 20.96 -9.50
C ILE A 128 -15.95 20.04 -8.89
N ASP A 129 -16.32 18.77 -8.65
CA ASP A 129 -15.57 17.83 -7.83
C ASP A 129 -14.47 17.12 -8.61
N ARG A 130 -13.39 17.88 -8.90
CA ARG A 130 -12.22 17.41 -9.64
C ARG A 130 -10.94 18.06 -9.10
N PRO A 131 -9.78 17.39 -9.20
CA PRO A 131 -8.57 17.81 -8.51
C PRO A 131 -7.92 19.10 -9.06
N ASP A 132 -8.20 19.49 -10.30
CA ASP A 132 -7.69 20.75 -10.90
C ASP A 132 -8.56 21.99 -10.60
N VAL A 133 -9.63 21.82 -9.83
CA VAL A 133 -10.43 22.94 -9.31
C VAL A 133 -10.01 23.21 -7.87
N MET A 134 -9.07 24.15 -7.72
CA MET A 134 -8.48 24.50 -6.44
C MET A 134 -9.11 25.80 -5.91
N SER A 135 -9.55 25.76 -4.66
CA SER A 135 -10.26 26.85 -3.99
C SER A 135 -9.73 27.08 -2.57
N LYS A 136 -9.86 28.30 -2.05
CA LYS A 136 -9.66 28.59 -0.63
C LYS A 136 -10.91 28.23 0.15
N PHE A 137 -10.76 27.41 1.20
CA PHE A 137 -11.87 26.91 1.99
C PHE A 137 -11.97 27.67 3.34
N THR A 138 -13.19 28.11 3.65
CA THR A 138 -13.58 28.57 4.96
C THR A 138 -14.75 27.72 5.45
N THR A 139 -14.62 27.10 6.62
CA THR A 139 -15.60 26.13 7.12
C THR A 139 -16.10 26.54 8.49
N THR A 140 -17.39 26.76 8.62
CA THR A 140 -18.09 26.98 9.91
C THR A 140 -18.86 25.73 10.28
N ILE A 141 -18.66 25.23 11.48
CA ILE A 141 -19.32 24.01 11.98
C ILE A 141 -20.11 24.41 13.23
N VAL A 142 -21.41 24.11 13.23
CA VAL A 142 -22.32 24.32 14.36
C VAL A 142 -22.81 22.94 14.84
N ALA A 143 -22.76 22.69 16.15
CA ALA A 143 -23.22 21.43 16.72
C ALA A 143 -23.62 21.57 18.21
N ASP A 144 -24.28 20.54 18.74
CA ASP A 144 -24.51 20.40 20.18
C ASP A 144 -23.17 20.26 20.91
N LYS A 145 -22.86 21.16 21.85
CA LYS A 145 -21.56 21.21 22.53
C LYS A 145 -21.31 19.99 23.42
N LYS A 146 -22.36 19.40 23.99
CA LYS A 146 -22.23 18.27 24.89
C LYS A 146 -21.93 16.99 24.11
N ARG A 147 -22.53 16.85 22.91
CA ARG A 147 -22.36 15.69 22.05
C ARG A 147 -21.10 15.76 21.21
N TYR A 148 -20.77 16.92 20.69
CA TYR A 148 -19.64 17.18 19.80
C TYR A 148 -18.76 18.33 20.34
N PRO A 149 -18.05 18.12 21.47
CA PRO A 149 -17.22 19.18 22.06
C PRO A 149 -16.03 19.57 21.18
N VAL A 150 -15.60 18.70 20.27
CA VAL A 150 -14.50 18.93 19.32
C VAL A 150 -15.06 19.09 17.91
N LEU A 151 -14.74 20.20 17.25
CA LEU A 151 -15.13 20.53 15.87
C LEU A 151 -13.89 20.93 15.08
N LEU A 152 -13.47 20.12 14.11
CA LEU A 152 -12.23 20.30 13.35
C LEU A 152 -12.50 20.41 11.86
N SER A 153 -11.69 21.22 11.18
CA SER A 153 -11.60 21.26 9.72
C SER A 153 -10.20 21.70 9.29
N ASN A 154 -9.97 21.84 7.97
CA ASN A 154 -8.69 22.20 7.38
C ASN A 154 -8.22 23.61 7.77
N GLY A 155 -6.92 23.80 7.89
CA GLY A 155 -6.28 25.09 8.07
C GLY A 155 -6.16 25.51 9.52
N ASN A 156 -6.34 26.81 9.79
CA ASN A 156 -6.23 27.41 11.12
C ASN A 156 -7.62 27.76 11.68
N LYS A 157 -7.81 27.55 12.97
CA LYS A 157 -9.01 28.04 13.68
C LYS A 157 -8.94 29.54 13.78
N ILE A 158 -9.92 30.25 13.23
CA ILE A 158 -9.96 31.72 13.18
C ILE A 158 -11.01 32.34 14.09
N ASP A 159 -12.09 31.60 14.42
CA ASP A 159 -13.16 32.13 15.28
C ASP A 159 -13.95 30.98 15.93
N GLY A 160 -14.81 31.29 16.90
CA GLY A 160 -15.70 30.34 17.55
C GLY A 160 -16.49 30.96 18.69
N GLY A 161 -17.59 30.33 19.08
CA GLY A 161 -18.47 30.82 20.11
C GLY A 161 -19.52 29.82 20.54
N GLU A 162 -20.36 30.23 21.48
CA GLU A 162 -21.43 29.41 22.05
C GLU A 162 -22.79 30.12 21.85
N PHE A 163 -23.82 29.33 21.63
CA PHE A 163 -25.21 29.79 21.59
C PHE A 163 -25.91 29.51 22.91
N SER A 164 -26.93 30.27 23.20
CA SER A 164 -27.72 30.15 24.45
C SER A 164 -28.54 28.85 24.55
N ASP A 165 -28.68 28.13 23.45
CA ASP A 165 -29.41 26.85 23.34
C ASP A 165 -28.55 25.60 23.60
N GLY A 166 -27.28 25.78 24.00
CA GLY A 166 -26.34 24.67 24.27
C GLY A 166 -25.51 24.22 23.08
N ARG A 167 -25.73 24.82 21.91
CA ARG A 167 -24.87 24.60 20.75
C ARG A 167 -23.63 25.51 20.82
N HIS A 168 -22.61 25.14 20.04
CA HIS A 168 -21.43 25.95 19.82
C HIS A 168 -21.03 25.92 18.34
N TRP A 169 -20.12 26.80 17.96
CA TRP A 169 -19.61 26.85 16.62
C TRP A 169 -18.11 27.15 16.59
N VAL A 170 -17.44 26.67 15.54
CA VAL A 170 -16.04 26.94 15.26
C VAL A 170 -15.90 27.27 13.78
N LYS A 171 -15.02 28.25 13.47
CA LYS A 171 -14.70 28.66 12.11
C LYS A 171 -13.23 28.38 11.81
N TRP A 172 -12.98 27.69 10.73
CA TRP A 172 -11.67 27.32 10.20
C TRP A 172 -11.43 27.99 8.85
N GLU A 173 -10.19 28.37 8.56
CA GLU A 173 -9.75 28.90 7.27
C GLU A 173 -8.47 28.22 6.82
N ASP A 174 -8.49 27.64 5.61
CA ASP A 174 -7.28 27.17 4.97
C ASP A 174 -6.75 28.28 4.04
N PRO A 175 -5.56 28.83 4.34
CA PRO A 175 -5.00 29.92 3.55
C PRO A 175 -4.52 29.48 2.15
N PHE A 176 -4.34 28.17 1.94
CA PHE A 176 -3.90 27.60 0.66
C PHE A 176 -5.11 27.11 -0.14
N ALA A 177 -5.09 27.42 -1.45
CA ALA A 177 -6.07 26.84 -2.36
C ALA A 177 -5.81 25.33 -2.49
N LYS A 178 -6.87 24.53 -2.37
CA LYS A 178 -6.83 23.07 -2.47
C LYS A 178 -8.02 22.52 -3.26
N PRO A 179 -7.90 21.33 -3.88
CA PRO A 179 -9.05 20.63 -4.44
C PRO A 179 -9.98 20.11 -3.33
N SER A 180 -11.21 19.81 -3.72
CA SER A 180 -12.27 19.30 -2.83
C SER A 180 -11.92 17.97 -2.15
N TYR A 181 -11.13 17.12 -2.79
CA TYR A 181 -10.77 15.80 -2.22
C TYR A 181 -9.93 15.91 -0.93
N LEU A 182 -9.25 17.05 -0.70
CA LEU A 182 -8.47 17.32 0.52
C LEU A 182 -9.29 17.94 1.65
N PHE A 183 -10.58 18.18 1.43
CA PHE A 183 -11.47 18.68 2.46
C PHE A 183 -11.68 17.66 3.57
N ALA A 184 -11.62 18.11 4.82
CA ALA A 184 -11.92 17.28 5.98
C ALA A 184 -12.75 18.03 7.02
N LEU A 185 -13.61 17.29 7.70
CA LEU A 185 -14.39 17.71 8.86
C LEU A 185 -14.46 16.58 9.87
N VAL A 186 -14.25 16.90 11.14
CA VAL A 186 -14.45 15.97 12.25
C VAL A 186 -15.28 16.66 13.33
N ALA A 187 -16.31 15.97 13.83
CA ALA A 187 -17.09 16.41 14.98
C ALA A 187 -17.24 15.23 15.95
N GLY A 188 -16.84 15.42 17.21
CA GLY A 188 -16.88 14.32 18.17
C GLY A 188 -16.54 14.67 19.59
N ASP A 189 -16.71 13.66 20.45
CA ASP A 189 -16.18 13.65 21.82
C ASP A 189 -14.84 12.92 21.79
N LEU A 190 -13.77 13.70 21.58
CA LEU A 190 -12.42 13.20 21.35
C LEU A 190 -11.45 13.80 22.37
N ALA A 191 -10.55 12.98 22.86
CA ALA A 191 -9.41 13.39 23.67
C ALA A 191 -8.26 13.85 22.77
N VAL A 192 -7.54 14.89 23.19
CA VAL A 192 -6.39 15.44 22.48
C VAL A 192 -5.08 15.13 23.20
N THR A 193 -4.06 14.76 22.43
CA THR A 193 -2.65 14.76 22.85
C THR A 193 -1.93 15.85 22.10
N GLU A 194 -1.33 16.80 22.83
CA GLU A 194 -0.67 17.97 22.24
C GLU A 194 0.84 17.85 22.32
N ASP A 195 1.54 18.28 21.25
CA ASP A 195 3.00 18.42 21.18
C ASP A 195 3.35 19.60 20.25
N ARG A 196 4.62 19.82 20.01
CA ARG A 196 5.12 20.91 19.15
C ARG A 196 6.35 20.45 18.36
N PHE A 197 6.50 21.06 17.19
CA PHE A 197 7.71 20.92 16.38
C PHE A 197 8.22 22.32 16.01
N THR A 198 9.54 22.54 16.14
CA THR A 198 10.17 23.77 15.67
C THR A 198 10.82 23.50 14.33
N THR A 199 10.34 24.17 13.28
CA THR A 199 10.88 24.02 11.92
C THR A 199 12.30 24.58 11.80
N MET A 200 12.98 24.27 10.71
CA MET A 200 14.36 24.76 10.47
C MET A 200 14.44 26.28 10.36
N SER A 201 13.35 26.98 9.96
CA SER A 201 13.27 28.46 9.99
C SER A 201 12.93 29.04 11.38
N GLY A 202 12.68 28.19 12.39
CA GLY A 202 12.37 28.58 13.75
C GLY A 202 10.89 28.81 14.05
N ARG A 203 9.99 28.43 13.14
CA ARG A 203 8.54 28.50 13.37
C ARG A 203 8.07 27.35 14.26
N ASN A 204 7.22 27.62 15.22
CA ASN A 204 6.61 26.61 16.07
C ASN A 204 5.30 26.11 15.44
N VAL A 205 5.23 24.82 15.17
CA VAL A 205 4.03 24.11 14.69
C VAL A 205 3.42 23.37 15.87
N LYS A 206 2.14 23.61 16.13
CA LYS A 206 1.38 22.84 17.10
C LYS A 206 1.01 21.49 16.50
N ILE A 207 1.18 20.41 17.26
CA ILE A 207 0.80 19.05 16.88
C ILE A 207 -0.34 18.60 17.78
N GLU A 208 -1.42 18.10 17.19
CA GLU A 208 -2.57 17.59 17.95
C GLU A 208 -3.00 16.24 17.40
N PHE A 209 -3.05 15.23 18.28
CA PHE A 209 -3.57 13.90 17.96
C PHE A 209 -4.90 13.69 18.71
N TYR A 210 -5.95 13.38 17.98
CA TYR A 210 -7.30 13.18 18.49
C TYR A 210 -7.69 11.72 18.43
N THR A 211 -8.11 11.17 19.57
CA THR A 211 -8.53 9.76 19.73
C THR A 211 -9.70 9.67 20.68
N THR A 212 -10.18 8.44 20.95
CA THR A 212 -11.01 8.20 22.13
C THR A 212 -10.17 8.41 23.40
N GLU A 213 -10.81 8.69 24.55
CA GLU A 213 -10.08 8.82 25.84
C GLU A 213 -9.33 7.53 26.21
N ALA A 214 -9.90 6.36 25.88
CA ALA A 214 -9.28 5.07 26.13
C ALA A 214 -8.00 4.84 25.30
N ASP A 215 -7.92 5.41 24.12
CA ASP A 215 -6.80 5.23 23.19
C ASP A 215 -5.72 6.30 23.31
N LYS A 216 -5.99 7.39 24.03
CA LYS A 216 -5.03 8.49 24.25
C LYS A 216 -3.64 8.03 24.71
N PRO A 217 -3.48 7.02 25.61
CA PRO A 217 -2.15 6.55 26.01
C PRO A 217 -1.35 5.85 24.89
N LYS A 218 -1.98 5.47 23.76
CA LYS A 218 -1.37 4.68 22.68
C LYS A 218 -0.83 5.52 21.52
N VAL A 219 -0.89 6.86 21.56
CA VAL A 219 -0.50 7.72 20.42
C VAL A 219 0.96 8.19 20.46
N GLY A 220 1.67 7.97 21.56
CA GLY A 220 3.02 8.54 21.76
C GLY A 220 4.00 8.21 20.63
N PHE A 221 3.99 6.98 20.15
CA PHE A 221 4.87 6.57 19.04
C PHE A 221 4.53 7.29 17.72
N ALA A 222 3.26 7.46 17.41
CA ALA A 222 2.82 8.19 16.20
C ALA A 222 3.21 9.67 16.26
N VAL A 223 3.14 10.31 17.45
CA VAL A 223 3.61 11.70 17.65
C VAL A 223 5.10 11.82 17.36
N GLU A 224 5.93 10.94 17.91
CA GLU A 224 7.37 10.93 17.63
C GLU A 224 7.69 10.59 16.16
N SER A 225 6.93 9.68 15.55
CA SER A 225 7.04 9.35 14.11
C SER A 225 6.79 10.58 13.24
N LEU A 226 5.78 11.40 13.55
CA LEU A 226 5.51 12.64 12.85
C LEU A 226 6.68 13.64 12.97
N LYS A 227 7.20 13.84 14.16
CA LYS A 227 8.35 14.74 14.38
C LYS A 227 9.60 14.27 13.64
N ASN A 228 9.83 12.95 13.60
CA ASN A 228 10.90 12.34 12.81
C ASN A 228 10.70 12.58 11.31
N ALA A 229 9.49 12.42 10.79
CA ALA A 229 9.17 12.68 9.38
C ALA A 229 9.35 14.16 9.02
N MET A 230 8.87 15.08 9.86
CA MET A 230 9.06 16.53 9.68
C MET A 230 10.56 16.88 9.62
N LYS A 231 11.36 16.35 10.55
CA LYS A 231 12.80 16.59 10.59
C LYS A 231 13.54 16.00 9.39
N TRP A 232 13.14 14.80 8.96
CA TRP A 232 13.76 14.14 7.81
C TRP A 232 13.48 14.91 6.51
N ASP A 233 12.24 15.39 6.31
CA ASP A 233 11.86 16.15 5.13
C ASP A 233 12.63 17.48 5.02
N GLU A 234 12.74 18.20 6.14
CA GLU A 234 13.59 19.39 6.21
C GLU A 234 15.05 19.11 5.89
N THR A 235 15.58 17.98 6.39
CA THR A 235 17.00 17.65 6.25
C THR A 235 17.34 17.19 4.84
N ARG A 236 16.50 16.33 4.24
CA ARG A 236 16.78 15.70 2.95
C ARG A 236 16.28 16.50 1.75
N PHE A 237 15.10 17.13 1.86
CA PHE A 237 14.46 17.86 0.77
C PHE A 237 14.43 19.37 0.98
N GLY A 238 14.73 19.87 2.17
CA GLY A 238 14.63 21.29 2.50
C GLY A 238 13.19 21.79 2.55
N LEU A 239 12.23 20.91 2.86
CA LEU A 239 10.80 21.19 2.85
C LEU A 239 10.28 21.36 4.27
N GLU A 240 9.72 22.53 4.58
CA GLU A 240 9.07 22.82 5.86
C GLU A 240 7.55 22.62 5.77
N TYR A 241 6.95 22.29 6.90
CA TYR A 241 5.50 22.34 7.03
C TYR A 241 5.00 23.79 6.98
N ASP A 242 3.85 24.03 6.36
CA ASP A 242 3.42 25.36 5.92
C ASP A 242 2.20 25.96 6.68
N LEU A 243 1.63 25.21 7.65
CA LEU A 243 0.59 25.71 8.56
C LEU A 243 1.11 25.82 10.00
N ASP A 244 0.36 26.47 10.89
CA ASP A 244 0.74 26.66 12.30
C ASP A 244 0.32 25.48 13.19
N ILE A 245 -0.52 24.60 12.64
CA ILE A 245 -1.04 23.40 13.33
C ILE A 245 -1.04 22.21 12.38
N PHE A 246 -0.69 21.03 12.92
CA PHE A 246 -0.85 19.73 12.27
C PHE A 246 -1.73 18.84 13.14
N MET A 247 -2.87 18.44 12.62
CA MET A 247 -3.85 17.61 13.32
C MET A 247 -3.90 16.21 12.72
N VAL A 248 -3.98 15.21 13.58
CA VAL A 248 -4.20 13.79 13.24
C VAL A 248 -5.40 13.28 14.01
N VAL A 249 -6.33 12.63 13.34
CA VAL A 249 -7.53 12.05 13.96
C VAL A 249 -7.57 10.55 13.67
N ALA A 250 -7.70 9.72 14.71
CA ALA A 250 -7.85 8.28 14.59
C ALA A 250 -9.32 7.87 14.48
N VAL A 251 -9.64 7.02 13.50
CA VAL A 251 -11.00 6.52 13.26
C VAL A 251 -11.02 4.99 13.13
N GLY A 252 -12.01 4.35 13.74
CA GLY A 252 -12.15 2.88 13.76
C GLY A 252 -12.77 2.28 12.50
N ASP A 253 -13.67 3.03 11.85
CA ASP A 253 -14.34 2.62 10.59
C ASP A 253 -13.80 3.48 9.44
N PHE A 254 -12.87 2.93 8.67
CA PHE A 254 -12.20 3.64 7.59
C PHE A 254 -11.82 2.71 6.44
N ASN A 255 -12.15 3.10 5.21
CA ASN A 255 -11.86 2.30 4.02
C ASN A 255 -10.37 2.25 3.68
N MET A 256 -9.62 3.28 4.05
CA MET A 256 -8.20 3.47 3.73
C MET A 256 -7.29 3.18 4.94
N GLY A 257 -5.98 3.27 4.74
CA GLY A 257 -4.99 3.29 5.82
C GLY A 257 -4.95 4.64 6.51
N ALA A 258 -4.82 5.70 5.74
CA ALA A 258 -4.89 7.08 6.19
C ALA A 258 -5.27 8.00 5.02
N MET A 259 -5.37 9.31 5.28
CA MET A 259 -5.69 10.34 4.29
C MET A 259 -5.00 11.66 4.67
N GLU A 260 -4.32 12.23 3.69
CA GLU A 260 -3.49 13.44 3.80
C GLU A 260 -4.25 14.77 3.79
N ASN A 261 -5.51 14.80 4.16
CA ASN A 261 -6.30 16.05 4.17
C ASN A 261 -5.50 17.22 4.78
N LYS A 262 -5.43 18.34 4.06
CA LYS A 262 -4.57 19.47 4.41
C LYS A 262 -4.75 19.94 5.85
N GLY A 263 -3.71 19.77 6.67
CA GLY A 263 -3.70 20.20 8.07
C GLY A 263 -4.52 19.34 9.04
N LEU A 264 -5.30 18.39 8.55
CA LEU A 264 -6.17 17.50 9.33
C LEU A 264 -6.16 16.10 8.73
N ASN A 265 -5.10 15.34 8.97
CA ASN A 265 -4.98 13.98 8.49
C ASN A 265 -5.93 13.06 9.27
N ILE A 266 -6.60 12.15 8.56
CA ILE A 266 -7.49 11.14 9.16
C ILE A 266 -6.86 9.77 8.96
N PHE A 267 -6.67 9.04 10.06
CA PHE A 267 -5.97 7.76 10.11
C PHE A 267 -6.88 6.65 10.61
N ASN A 268 -6.83 5.52 9.94
CA ASN A 268 -7.28 4.27 10.55
C ASN A 268 -6.52 4.05 11.87
N THR A 269 -7.21 3.68 12.93
CA THR A 269 -6.62 3.42 14.26
C THR A 269 -5.41 2.50 14.21
N LYS A 270 -5.38 1.57 13.26
CA LYS A 270 -4.26 0.63 13.01
C LYS A 270 -2.91 1.35 12.77
N PHE A 271 -2.91 2.57 12.23
CA PHE A 271 -1.70 3.32 11.87
C PHE A 271 -1.42 4.51 12.79
N VAL A 272 -2.04 4.53 13.97
CA VAL A 272 -1.84 5.56 15.00
C VAL A 272 -1.59 4.96 16.37
N LEU A 273 -2.31 3.87 16.71
CA LEU A 273 -2.38 3.35 18.08
C LEU A 273 -1.39 2.22 18.27
N ALA A 274 -0.45 2.38 19.19
CA ALA A 274 0.49 1.33 19.56
C ALA A 274 0.88 1.37 21.05
N ASP A 275 0.88 0.19 21.66
CA ASP A 275 1.64 -0.12 22.87
C ASP A 275 2.18 -1.56 22.77
N SER A 276 3.13 -1.91 23.61
CA SER A 276 3.82 -3.22 23.56
C SER A 276 2.92 -4.44 23.75
N ARG A 277 1.73 -4.25 24.34
CA ARG A 277 0.77 -5.34 24.61
C ARG A 277 -0.18 -5.56 23.46
N THR A 278 -0.39 -4.54 22.60
CA THR A 278 -1.41 -4.56 21.55
C THR A 278 -0.83 -4.46 20.14
N ALA A 279 0.39 -3.93 19.98
CA ALA A 279 1.08 -3.74 18.71
C ALA A 279 2.32 -4.63 18.58
N THR A 280 2.49 -5.24 17.41
CA THR A 280 3.72 -5.95 17.02
C THR A 280 4.78 -4.95 16.56
N ASP A 281 6.05 -5.40 16.48
CA ASP A 281 7.11 -4.58 15.87
C ASP A 281 6.73 -4.11 14.45
N THR A 282 6.11 -4.98 13.66
CA THR A 282 5.60 -4.62 12.32
C THR A 282 4.48 -3.57 12.35
N ASP A 283 3.65 -3.55 13.40
CA ASP A 283 2.65 -2.49 13.57
C ASP A 283 3.32 -1.14 13.88
N PHE A 284 4.37 -1.11 14.72
CA PHE A 284 5.17 0.10 14.97
C PHE A 284 5.82 0.63 13.70
N GLU A 285 6.42 -0.25 12.91
CA GLU A 285 7.01 0.08 11.60
C GLU A 285 5.97 0.65 10.64
N GLY A 286 4.80 0.02 10.57
CA GLY A 286 3.69 0.49 9.75
C GLY A 286 3.18 1.86 10.17
N ILE A 287 3.14 2.17 11.48
CA ILE A 287 2.78 3.50 11.98
C ILE A 287 3.80 4.55 11.52
N GLU A 288 5.11 4.31 11.72
CA GLU A 288 6.13 5.27 11.31
C GLU A 288 6.10 5.52 9.79
N SER A 289 5.95 4.47 8.99
CA SER A 289 5.86 4.56 7.53
C SER A 289 4.64 5.35 7.08
N VAL A 290 3.43 5.04 7.57
CA VAL A 290 2.19 5.70 7.13
C VAL A 290 2.11 7.14 7.65
N VAL A 291 2.54 7.40 8.89
CA VAL A 291 2.64 8.78 9.41
C VAL A 291 3.60 9.62 8.54
N GLY A 292 4.73 9.04 8.14
CA GLY A 292 5.65 9.66 7.20
C GLY A 292 5.01 9.92 5.84
N HIS A 293 4.32 8.92 5.26
CA HIS A 293 3.63 9.00 3.99
C HIS A 293 2.65 10.17 3.96
N GLU A 294 1.72 10.25 4.93
CA GLU A 294 0.71 11.32 4.98
C GLU A 294 1.32 12.70 5.22
N TYR A 295 2.39 12.77 6.02
CA TYR A 295 3.11 14.02 6.19
C TYR A 295 3.79 14.49 4.90
N PHE A 296 4.44 13.57 4.15
CA PHE A 296 5.13 13.92 2.92
C PHE A 296 4.20 14.38 1.81
N HIS A 297 2.95 13.94 1.83
CA HIS A 297 1.91 14.45 0.95
C HIS A 297 1.67 15.96 1.09
N ASN A 298 2.05 16.59 2.19
CA ASN A 298 1.89 18.04 2.32
C ASN A 298 2.50 18.81 1.14
N TRP A 299 3.65 18.34 0.63
CA TRP A 299 4.31 18.90 -0.55
C TRP A 299 4.02 18.08 -1.82
N THR A 300 4.07 16.76 -1.75
CA THR A 300 3.85 15.86 -2.89
C THR A 300 2.41 15.29 -2.90
N GLY A 301 1.45 16.17 -3.17
CA GLY A 301 0.01 15.87 -3.19
C GLY A 301 -0.85 17.09 -2.87
N ASN A 302 -0.51 17.86 -1.82
CA ASN A 302 -1.29 19.00 -1.37
C ASN A 302 -0.83 20.33 -1.98
N ARG A 303 0.46 20.68 -1.83
CA ARG A 303 1.04 21.89 -2.44
C ARG A 303 1.15 21.76 -3.96
N VAL A 304 1.61 20.63 -4.44
CA VAL A 304 1.55 20.25 -5.85
C VAL A 304 0.64 19.04 -5.97
N THR A 305 -0.47 19.17 -6.68
CA THR A 305 -1.50 18.13 -6.79
C THR A 305 -1.69 17.62 -8.23
N CYS A 306 -2.58 16.63 -8.39
CA CYS A 306 -2.88 16.01 -9.67
C CYS A 306 -3.82 16.88 -10.51
N ARG A 307 -3.55 17.04 -11.82
CA ARG A 307 -4.46 17.70 -12.76
C ARG A 307 -5.79 16.94 -12.91
N ASP A 308 -5.72 15.64 -12.95
CA ASP A 308 -6.85 14.72 -13.08
C ASP A 308 -6.50 13.37 -12.41
N TRP A 309 -7.49 12.53 -12.21
CA TRP A 309 -7.29 11.25 -11.51
C TRP A 309 -6.42 10.24 -12.26
N PHE A 310 -6.20 10.40 -13.56
CA PHE A 310 -5.23 9.58 -14.29
C PHE A 310 -3.80 9.81 -13.81
N GLN A 311 -3.53 10.99 -13.24
CA GLN A 311 -2.22 11.39 -12.71
C GLN A 311 -1.98 10.91 -11.26
N LEU A 312 -2.82 10.05 -10.69
CA LEU A 312 -2.80 9.67 -9.27
C LEU A 312 -1.39 9.25 -8.80
N SER A 313 -0.63 8.51 -9.61
CA SER A 313 0.73 8.09 -9.27
C SER A 313 1.72 9.25 -9.14
N LEU A 314 1.40 10.44 -9.68
CA LEU A 314 2.22 11.65 -9.46
C LEU A 314 2.36 11.97 -7.98
N LYS A 315 1.29 11.85 -7.21
CA LYS A 315 1.35 12.03 -5.77
C LYS A 315 1.68 10.72 -5.04
N GLU A 316 1.03 9.62 -5.37
CA GLU A 316 1.18 8.37 -4.64
C GLU A 316 2.53 7.70 -4.88
N GLY A 317 2.94 7.52 -6.13
CA GLY A 317 4.24 6.92 -6.44
C GLY A 317 5.42 7.72 -5.88
N LEU A 318 5.37 9.05 -5.98
CA LEU A 318 6.40 9.92 -5.43
C LEU A 318 6.42 9.88 -3.89
N THR A 319 5.27 9.86 -3.25
CA THR A 319 5.17 9.84 -1.78
C THR A 319 5.54 8.46 -1.22
N VAL A 320 5.15 7.35 -1.85
CA VAL A 320 5.61 5.99 -1.49
C VAL A 320 7.14 5.89 -1.63
N PHE A 321 7.75 6.42 -2.69
CA PHE A 321 9.21 6.48 -2.79
C PHE A 321 9.82 7.21 -1.59
N ARG A 322 9.24 8.33 -1.18
CA ARG A 322 9.75 9.15 -0.06
C ARG A 322 9.58 8.44 1.27
N ASP A 323 8.45 7.78 1.52
CA ASP A 323 8.23 7.02 2.76
C ASP A 323 9.13 5.78 2.85
N GLN A 324 9.39 5.09 1.72
CA GLN A 324 10.35 3.98 1.65
C GLN A 324 11.79 4.45 1.93
N GLU A 325 12.19 5.60 1.43
CA GLU A 325 13.50 6.21 1.73
C GLU A 325 13.61 6.64 3.19
N PHE A 326 12.54 7.22 3.75
CA PHE A 326 12.44 7.55 5.17
C PHE A 326 12.56 6.31 6.06
N SER A 327 11.76 5.28 5.81
CA SER A 327 11.78 4.03 6.56
C SER A 327 13.15 3.34 6.46
N GLY A 328 13.79 3.40 5.27
CA GLY A 328 15.14 2.89 5.06
C GLY A 328 16.20 3.61 5.92
N ASP A 329 16.11 4.93 6.01
CA ASP A 329 17.02 5.73 6.85
C ASP A 329 16.79 5.50 8.36
N ARG A 330 15.56 5.12 8.75
CA ARG A 330 15.17 4.89 10.14
C ARG A 330 15.47 3.48 10.64
N ALA A 331 15.25 2.46 9.81
CA ALA A 331 15.20 1.07 10.24
C ALA A 331 16.08 0.09 9.43
N GLY A 332 17.03 0.62 8.64
CA GLY A 332 17.98 -0.21 7.88
C GLY A 332 17.56 -0.42 6.42
N ARG A 333 18.32 0.18 5.51
CA ARG A 333 18.02 0.24 4.06
C ARG A 333 17.91 -1.12 3.39
N ALA A 334 18.80 -2.07 3.73
CA ALA A 334 18.83 -3.38 3.07
C ALA A 334 17.56 -4.19 3.33
N VAL A 335 17.16 -4.29 4.58
CA VAL A 335 15.97 -5.04 5.01
C VAL A 335 14.70 -4.41 4.43
N ARG A 336 14.53 -3.10 4.60
CA ARG A 336 13.36 -2.38 4.09
C ARG A 336 13.26 -2.46 2.56
N ARG A 337 14.37 -2.35 1.85
CA ARG A 337 14.37 -2.50 0.39
C ARG A 337 13.87 -3.87 -0.05
N ILE A 338 14.32 -4.95 0.59
CA ILE A 338 13.89 -6.31 0.27
C ILE A 338 12.41 -6.52 0.60
N GLU A 339 11.92 -5.98 1.72
CA GLU A 339 10.51 -6.05 2.07
C GLU A 339 9.62 -5.34 1.04
N ASN A 340 10.02 -4.16 0.58
CA ASN A 340 9.32 -3.42 -0.48
C ASN A 340 9.32 -4.21 -1.81
N ILE A 341 10.45 -4.83 -2.17
CA ILE A 341 10.55 -5.70 -3.37
C ILE A 341 9.64 -6.92 -3.24
N ARG A 342 9.57 -7.54 -2.06
CA ARG A 342 8.65 -8.66 -1.82
C ARG A 342 7.20 -8.23 -1.95
N LEU A 343 6.83 -7.10 -1.38
CA LEU A 343 5.48 -6.54 -1.52
C LEU A 343 5.12 -6.32 -3.00
N LEU A 344 6.04 -5.71 -3.76
CA LEU A 344 5.89 -5.47 -5.20
C LEU A 344 5.70 -6.79 -5.96
N ARG A 345 6.59 -7.78 -5.76
CA ARG A 345 6.54 -9.06 -6.48
C ARG A 345 5.34 -9.92 -6.10
N GLN A 346 4.91 -9.90 -4.85
CA GLN A 346 3.77 -10.71 -4.38
C GLN A 346 2.42 -10.17 -4.85
N ASN A 347 2.31 -8.85 -5.11
CA ASN A 347 1.04 -8.22 -5.40
C ASN A 347 1.02 -7.49 -6.74
N GLN A 348 2.01 -6.63 -7.03
CA GLN A 348 2.00 -5.80 -8.24
C GLN A 348 2.39 -6.59 -9.50
N PHE A 349 3.36 -7.48 -9.45
CA PHE A 349 3.73 -8.32 -10.60
C PHE A 349 2.55 -9.19 -11.06
N PRO A 350 1.83 -9.91 -10.17
CA PRO A 350 0.60 -10.59 -10.54
C PRO A 350 -0.50 -9.66 -11.07
N GLU A 351 -0.65 -8.45 -10.54
CA GLU A 351 -1.59 -7.44 -11.05
C GLU A 351 -1.23 -7.03 -12.48
N ASP A 352 0.05 -6.76 -12.76
CA ASP A 352 0.57 -6.34 -14.06
C ASP A 352 0.50 -7.46 -15.13
N ALA A 353 0.44 -8.72 -14.71
CA ALA A 353 0.28 -9.91 -15.55
C ALA A 353 -1.16 -10.46 -15.58
N GLY A 354 -2.09 -9.77 -14.92
CA GLY A 354 -3.48 -10.21 -14.71
C GLY A 354 -4.50 -9.49 -15.60
N PRO A 355 -5.78 -9.83 -15.46
CA PRO A 355 -6.87 -9.24 -16.24
C PRO A 355 -7.13 -7.76 -15.92
N THR A 356 -6.67 -7.29 -14.78
CA THR A 356 -6.78 -5.90 -14.32
C THR A 356 -5.52 -5.07 -14.60
N ALA A 357 -4.56 -5.60 -15.35
CA ALA A 357 -3.33 -4.90 -15.72
C ALA A 357 -3.62 -3.53 -16.35
N HIS A 358 -2.90 -2.51 -15.93
CA HIS A 358 -3.03 -1.15 -16.41
C HIS A 358 -1.69 -0.41 -16.26
N PRO A 359 -1.46 0.66 -17.03
CA PRO A 359 -0.27 1.49 -16.85
C PRO A 359 -0.26 2.19 -15.48
N VAL A 360 0.92 2.65 -15.06
CA VAL A 360 1.09 3.51 -13.86
C VAL A 360 0.23 4.78 -13.96
N ARG A 361 0.10 5.32 -15.18
CA ARG A 361 -0.89 6.34 -15.53
C ARG A 361 -1.96 5.69 -16.42
N PRO A 362 -3.10 5.25 -15.85
CA PRO A 362 -4.18 4.64 -16.60
C PRO A 362 -4.68 5.55 -17.73
N VAL A 363 -5.25 4.97 -18.79
CA VAL A 363 -5.79 5.73 -19.92
C VAL A 363 -7.31 5.81 -19.92
N SER A 364 -7.96 4.96 -19.12
CA SER A 364 -9.41 4.91 -18.97
C SER A 364 -9.80 4.28 -17.64
N TYR A 365 -10.99 4.63 -17.11
CA TYR A 365 -11.62 3.99 -15.97
C TYR A 365 -13.15 4.11 -16.01
N GLU A 366 -13.84 3.16 -15.40
CA GLU A 366 -15.28 3.23 -15.10
C GLU A 366 -15.54 3.77 -13.69
N GLU A 367 -14.74 3.28 -12.71
CA GLU A 367 -14.79 3.67 -11.30
C GLU A 367 -13.39 4.02 -10.78
N MET A 368 -13.19 5.26 -10.31
CA MET A 368 -11.88 5.73 -9.89
C MET A 368 -11.35 5.01 -8.65
N ASN A 369 -12.22 4.61 -7.73
CA ASN A 369 -11.82 3.87 -6.52
C ASN A 369 -11.03 2.58 -6.82
N ASN A 370 -11.24 1.98 -8.01
CA ASN A 370 -10.55 0.77 -8.44
C ASN A 370 -9.07 1.00 -8.84
N PHE A 371 -8.62 2.26 -8.98
CA PHE A 371 -7.25 2.60 -9.38
C PHE A 371 -6.30 2.94 -8.23
N TYR A 372 -6.73 2.76 -7.00
CA TYR A 372 -5.85 2.77 -5.82
C TYR A 372 -5.17 1.40 -5.72
N THR A 373 -4.27 1.13 -6.66
CA THR A 373 -3.68 -0.19 -6.96
C THR A 373 -2.20 -0.25 -6.60
N MET A 374 -1.68 -1.47 -6.50
CA MET A 374 -0.24 -1.68 -6.31
C MET A 374 0.58 -1.13 -7.48
N THR A 375 0.01 -1.09 -8.69
CA THR A 375 0.66 -0.48 -9.86
C THR A 375 0.82 1.03 -9.71
N VAL A 376 -0.22 1.73 -9.28
CA VAL A 376 -0.18 3.19 -9.09
C VAL A 376 0.77 3.58 -7.95
N TYR A 377 0.75 2.84 -6.84
CA TYR A 377 1.53 3.11 -5.62
C TYR A 377 2.94 2.54 -5.72
N GLU A 378 3.09 1.23 -5.74
CA GLU A 378 4.40 0.56 -5.59
C GLU A 378 5.21 0.57 -6.89
N LYS A 379 4.61 0.23 -8.04
CA LYS A 379 5.32 0.39 -9.32
C LYS A 379 5.57 1.86 -9.62
N GLY A 380 4.65 2.76 -9.25
CA GLY A 380 4.85 4.20 -9.30
C GLY A 380 6.09 4.64 -8.52
N ALA A 381 6.27 4.14 -7.30
CA ALA A 381 7.47 4.39 -6.48
C ALA A 381 8.76 3.84 -7.13
N GLU A 382 8.69 2.67 -7.75
CA GLU A 382 9.83 2.12 -8.49
C GLU A 382 10.19 2.97 -9.72
N VAL A 383 9.20 3.54 -10.40
CA VAL A 383 9.45 4.51 -11.50
C VAL A 383 10.18 5.74 -10.97
N VAL A 384 9.78 6.28 -9.82
CA VAL A 384 10.50 7.39 -9.18
C VAL A 384 11.91 6.96 -8.75
N ARG A 385 12.07 5.75 -8.20
CA ARG A 385 13.38 5.20 -7.83
C ARG A 385 14.32 5.04 -9.03
N MET A 386 13.80 4.75 -10.21
CA MET A 386 14.62 4.72 -11.42
C MET A 386 15.15 6.11 -11.80
N TYR A 387 14.40 7.20 -11.62
CA TYR A 387 14.97 8.54 -11.74
C TYR A 387 16.14 8.73 -10.78
N HIS A 388 15.96 8.33 -9.51
CA HIS A 388 17.03 8.43 -8.52
C HIS A 388 18.26 7.59 -8.91
N THR A 389 18.07 6.38 -9.44
CA THR A 389 19.16 5.51 -9.93
C THR A 389 19.90 6.13 -11.12
N LEU A 390 19.18 6.73 -12.06
CA LEU A 390 19.76 7.37 -13.26
C LEU A 390 20.50 8.67 -12.96
N LEU A 391 19.95 9.48 -12.07
CA LEU A 391 20.43 10.85 -11.80
C LEU A 391 21.41 10.92 -10.60
N GLY A 392 21.40 9.89 -9.76
CA GLY A 392 22.02 9.94 -8.44
C GLY A 392 21.30 10.91 -7.49
N GLU A 393 21.67 10.93 -6.21
CA GLU A 393 21.03 11.77 -5.19
C GLU A 393 21.06 13.27 -5.58
N GLU A 394 22.24 13.78 -6.00
CA GLU A 394 22.40 15.20 -6.34
C GLU A 394 21.50 15.61 -7.54
N GLY A 395 21.47 14.80 -8.59
CA GLY A 395 20.64 15.06 -9.77
C GLY A 395 19.15 14.95 -9.48
N PHE A 396 18.74 13.99 -8.67
CA PHE A 396 17.37 13.84 -8.23
C PHE A 396 16.91 15.04 -7.39
N GLN A 397 17.73 15.52 -6.45
CA GLN A 397 17.42 16.70 -5.64
C GLN A 397 17.32 17.99 -6.48
N LYS A 398 18.16 18.15 -7.53
CA LYS A 398 18.00 19.25 -8.49
C LYS A 398 16.67 19.20 -9.22
N GLY A 399 16.24 18.00 -9.63
CA GLY A 399 14.93 17.77 -10.26
C GLY A 399 13.77 18.09 -9.33
N MET A 400 13.80 17.61 -8.09
CA MET A 400 12.78 17.88 -7.06
C MET A 400 12.65 19.38 -6.78
N LYS A 401 13.79 20.08 -6.61
CA LYS A 401 13.79 21.52 -6.40
C LYS A 401 13.16 22.28 -7.56
N LEU A 402 13.49 21.91 -8.81
CA LEU A 402 12.90 22.52 -10.00
C LEU A 402 11.40 22.23 -10.12
N TYR A 403 10.97 21.01 -9.77
CA TYR A 403 9.57 20.62 -9.74
C TYR A 403 8.74 21.52 -8.82
N PHE A 404 9.19 21.71 -7.57
CA PHE A 404 8.49 22.61 -6.63
C PHE A 404 8.57 24.08 -7.06
N GLN A 405 9.70 24.55 -7.61
CA GLN A 405 9.81 25.93 -8.09
C GLN A 405 8.84 26.24 -9.24
N ARG A 406 8.57 25.25 -10.10
CA ARG A 406 7.66 25.41 -11.26
C ARG A 406 6.20 25.27 -10.87
N HIS A 407 5.90 24.38 -9.93
CA HIS A 407 4.54 23.84 -9.79
C HIS A 407 3.91 24.03 -8.42
N ASP A 408 4.54 24.72 -7.49
CA ASP A 408 3.94 25.02 -6.18
C ASP A 408 2.59 25.72 -6.36
N GLY A 409 1.55 25.22 -5.71
CA GLY A 409 0.18 25.74 -5.81
C GLY A 409 -0.55 25.36 -7.11
N GLN A 410 -0.07 24.37 -7.85
CA GLN A 410 -0.66 23.93 -9.12
C GLN A 410 -1.11 22.46 -9.10
N ALA A 411 -2.02 22.15 -10.02
CA ALA A 411 -2.46 20.79 -10.35
C ALA A 411 -1.81 20.37 -11.68
N VAL A 412 -0.93 19.37 -11.65
CA VAL A 412 -0.03 19.04 -12.77
C VAL A 412 -0.03 17.55 -13.12
N THR A 413 0.82 17.14 -14.06
CA THR A 413 0.86 15.80 -14.64
C THR A 413 2.17 15.06 -14.33
N CYS A 414 2.17 13.75 -14.54
CA CYS A 414 3.39 12.94 -14.48
C CYS A 414 4.45 13.42 -15.49
N ASP A 415 4.02 13.99 -16.65
CA ASP A 415 4.94 14.54 -17.65
C ASP A 415 5.63 15.83 -17.15
N ASP A 416 4.94 16.65 -16.35
CA ASP A 416 5.54 17.85 -15.72
C ASP A 416 6.64 17.46 -14.73
N PHE A 417 6.44 16.37 -13.97
CA PHE A 417 7.48 15.83 -13.08
C PHE A 417 8.68 15.31 -13.89
N ARG A 418 8.43 14.52 -14.95
CA ARG A 418 9.47 13.99 -15.84
C ARG A 418 10.26 15.13 -16.48
N ALA A 419 9.58 16.19 -16.94
CA ALA A 419 10.21 17.36 -17.53
C ALA A 419 11.12 18.10 -16.52
N ALA A 420 10.69 18.25 -15.27
CA ALA A 420 11.53 18.85 -14.22
C ALA A 420 12.82 18.02 -13.96
N MET A 421 12.72 16.69 -13.93
CA MET A 421 13.87 15.79 -13.79
C MET A 421 14.83 15.90 -14.98
N ALA A 422 14.31 15.92 -16.20
CA ALA A 422 15.08 16.02 -17.44
C ALA A 422 15.82 17.38 -17.55
N ASP A 423 15.08 18.48 -17.36
CA ASP A 423 15.59 19.84 -17.54
C ASP A 423 16.66 20.20 -16.50
N ALA A 424 16.42 19.83 -15.21
CA ALA A 424 17.37 20.11 -14.14
C ALA A 424 18.74 19.43 -14.35
N ASN A 425 18.76 18.34 -15.12
CA ASN A 425 19.96 17.52 -15.32
C ASN A 425 20.48 17.55 -16.77
N GLY A 426 19.77 18.21 -17.70
CA GLY A 426 20.15 18.29 -19.11
C GLY A 426 20.19 16.95 -19.82
N ILE A 427 19.28 16.02 -19.48
CA ILE A 427 19.19 14.68 -20.05
C ILE A 427 17.86 14.48 -20.80
N ASN A 428 17.86 13.58 -21.80
CA ASN A 428 16.64 13.19 -22.49
C ASN A 428 15.96 12.02 -21.76
N LEU A 429 14.72 12.23 -21.33
CA LEU A 429 13.86 11.24 -20.68
C LEU A 429 12.58 10.96 -21.49
N ASP A 430 12.55 11.21 -22.81
CA ASP A 430 11.35 11.02 -23.62
C ASP A 430 10.93 9.54 -23.65
N GLN A 431 11.88 8.62 -23.87
CA GLN A 431 11.59 7.18 -23.82
C GLN A 431 11.18 6.70 -22.42
N PHE A 432 11.64 7.38 -21.37
CA PHE A 432 11.25 7.06 -19.99
C PHE A 432 9.74 7.23 -19.75
N ALA A 433 9.04 8.07 -20.55
CA ALA A 433 7.59 8.23 -20.49
C ALA A 433 6.81 6.91 -20.68
N LEU A 434 7.41 5.90 -21.32
CA LEU A 434 6.82 4.57 -21.48
C LEU A 434 6.55 3.87 -20.15
N TRP A 435 7.30 4.17 -19.08
CA TRP A 435 7.01 3.65 -17.75
C TRP A 435 5.65 4.09 -17.19
N TYR A 436 5.16 5.25 -17.63
CA TYR A 436 3.83 5.75 -17.26
C TYR A 436 2.72 5.24 -18.19
N SER A 437 3.03 4.89 -19.44
CA SER A 437 2.03 4.62 -20.49
C SER A 437 1.94 3.16 -20.92
N GLN A 438 2.92 2.30 -20.59
CA GLN A 438 2.90 0.87 -20.90
C GLN A 438 2.70 0.04 -19.61
N ALA A 439 1.68 -0.82 -19.60
CA ALA A 439 1.50 -1.86 -18.60
C ALA A 439 2.38 -3.08 -18.92
N GLY A 440 2.49 -3.99 -17.97
CA GLY A 440 3.29 -5.21 -18.08
C GLY A 440 4.70 -5.03 -17.50
N THR A 441 5.18 -6.10 -16.88
CA THR A 441 6.53 -6.14 -16.27
C THR A 441 7.54 -6.59 -17.32
N PRO A 442 8.56 -5.78 -17.67
CA PRO A 442 9.58 -6.19 -18.65
C PRO A 442 10.34 -7.42 -18.19
N VAL A 443 10.69 -8.27 -19.13
CA VAL A 443 11.55 -9.46 -18.96
C VAL A 443 12.88 -9.21 -19.62
N LEU A 444 13.96 -9.30 -18.84
CA LEU A 444 15.34 -9.20 -19.33
C LEU A 444 15.97 -10.58 -19.41
N GLU A 445 16.41 -10.96 -20.62
CA GLU A 445 17.25 -12.14 -20.86
C GLU A 445 18.70 -11.67 -21.00
N ALA A 446 19.58 -12.07 -20.10
CA ALA A 446 20.96 -11.61 -20.09
C ALA A 446 21.96 -12.79 -20.30
N GLU A 447 23.01 -12.53 -21.07
CA GLU A 447 24.11 -13.48 -21.33
C GLU A 447 25.45 -12.74 -21.26
N GLY A 448 26.42 -13.31 -20.53
CA GLY A 448 27.75 -12.74 -20.37
C GLY A 448 28.86 -13.60 -20.97
N ARG A 449 29.82 -12.97 -21.64
CA ARG A 449 30.99 -13.65 -22.22
C ARG A 449 32.28 -12.87 -21.98
N LEU A 450 33.30 -13.53 -21.45
CA LEU A 450 34.62 -12.95 -21.32
C LEU A 450 35.46 -13.24 -22.56
N LYS A 451 35.94 -12.18 -23.27
CA LYS A 451 36.76 -12.28 -24.46
C LYS A 451 37.76 -11.11 -24.52
N ASN A 452 39.03 -11.39 -24.73
CA ASN A 452 40.06 -10.36 -24.91
C ASN A 452 40.10 -9.30 -23.79
N ASN A 453 39.95 -9.68 -22.54
CA ASN A 453 39.87 -8.80 -21.36
C ASN A 453 38.66 -7.86 -21.36
N VAL A 454 37.61 -8.19 -22.09
CA VAL A 454 36.31 -7.52 -22.08
C VAL A 454 35.24 -8.52 -21.67
N PHE A 455 34.46 -8.20 -20.64
CA PHE A 455 33.26 -8.97 -20.33
C PHE A 455 32.09 -8.31 -21.09
N GLU A 456 31.66 -8.98 -22.16
CA GLU A 456 30.52 -8.56 -22.98
C GLU A 456 29.24 -9.08 -22.33
N LEU A 457 28.39 -8.14 -21.82
CA LEU A 457 27.07 -8.44 -21.29
C LEU A 457 26.01 -8.06 -22.32
N THR A 458 25.36 -9.04 -22.91
CA THR A 458 24.24 -8.83 -23.82
C THR A 458 22.94 -8.98 -23.07
N ILE A 459 22.05 -8.00 -23.18
CA ILE A 459 20.73 -8.01 -22.55
C ILE A 459 19.68 -7.79 -23.62
N LYS A 460 18.65 -8.62 -23.62
CA LYS A 460 17.46 -8.51 -24.46
C LYS A 460 16.25 -8.23 -23.57
N GLN A 461 15.43 -7.24 -23.93
CA GLN A 461 14.19 -6.93 -23.22
C GLN A 461 12.96 -7.33 -24.04
N THR A 462 11.95 -7.81 -23.34
CA THR A 462 10.62 -8.05 -23.87
C THR A 462 9.59 -7.57 -22.87
N VAL A 463 8.60 -6.79 -23.32
CA VAL A 463 7.46 -6.40 -22.48
C VAL A 463 6.26 -7.25 -22.91
N PRO A 464 5.65 -8.04 -22.02
CA PRO A 464 4.54 -8.93 -22.41
C PRO A 464 3.30 -8.10 -22.80
N PRO A 465 2.47 -8.63 -23.72
CA PRO A 465 1.18 -8.00 -24.06
C PRO A 465 0.27 -7.98 -22.82
N THR A 466 -0.56 -6.94 -22.72
CA THR A 466 -1.58 -6.79 -21.69
C THR A 466 -2.96 -6.57 -22.35
N PRO A 467 -4.08 -6.77 -21.60
CA PRO A 467 -5.42 -6.69 -22.20
C PRO A 467 -5.68 -5.44 -23.04
N ASP A 468 -5.19 -4.28 -22.57
CA ASP A 468 -5.42 -3.00 -23.25
C ASP A 468 -4.32 -2.63 -24.26
N MET A 469 -3.21 -3.38 -24.33
CA MET A 469 -2.06 -3.05 -25.20
C MET A 469 -1.29 -4.31 -25.60
N ALA A 470 -1.49 -4.72 -26.86
CA ALA A 470 -0.81 -5.89 -27.43
C ALA A 470 0.62 -5.57 -27.87
N ASP A 471 0.83 -4.41 -28.51
CA ASP A 471 2.13 -4.00 -29.04
C ASP A 471 2.87 -3.13 -28.02
N LYS A 472 4.10 -3.54 -27.70
CA LYS A 472 4.96 -2.88 -26.72
C LYS A 472 6.23 -2.34 -27.36
N GLN A 473 6.71 -1.20 -26.85
CA GLN A 473 7.97 -0.59 -27.25
C GLN A 473 9.06 -0.92 -26.22
N PRO A 474 10.35 -0.97 -26.64
CA PRO A 474 11.46 -1.10 -25.72
C PRO A 474 11.48 0.03 -24.68
N MET A 475 11.69 -0.34 -23.42
CA MET A 475 11.73 0.58 -22.29
C MET A 475 13.15 1.12 -22.08
N MET A 476 13.25 2.31 -21.45
CA MET A 476 14.51 2.82 -20.89
C MET A 476 14.69 2.19 -19.51
N ILE A 477 15.63 1.24 -19.36
CA ILE A 477 15.80 0.44 -18.13
C ILE A 477 17.20 0.63 -17.58
N PRO A 478 17.37 1.18 -16.35
CA PRO A 478 18.65 1.22 -15.66
C PRO A 478 18.98 -0.15 -15.04
N VAL A 479 20.00 -0.81 -15.54
CA VAL A 479 20.48 -2.10 -15.01
C VAL A 479 21.79 -1.88 -14.28
N LYS A 480 21.76 -1.90 -12.94
CA LYS A 480 22.94 -1.75 -12.10
C LYS A 480 23.67 -3.08 -12.00
N VAL A 481 24.97 -3.09 -12.29
CA VAL A 481 25.78 -4.32 -12.40
C VAL A 481 27.08 -4.21 -11.64
N GLY A 482 27.55 -5.34 -11.11
CA GLY A 482 28.88 -5.55 -10.59
C GLY A 482 29.46 -6.88 -11.10
N LEU A 483 30.72 -7.14 -10.86
CA LEU A 483 31.39 -8.40 -11.20
C LEU A 483 32.13 -8.96 -9.98
N LEU A 484 32.02 -10.26 -9.72
CA LEU A 484 32.77 -10.96 -8.71
C LEU A 484 33.70 -12.02 -9.37
N ASN A 485 34.95 -12.14 -8.89
CA ASN A 485 35.78 -13.25 -9.31
C ASN A 485 35.38 -14.56 -8.59
N ARG A 486 36.02 -15.66 -8.93
CA ARG A 486 35.71 -16.97 -8.35
C ARG A 486 36.04 -17.12 -6.86
N ASN A 487 36.79 -16.14 -6.29
CA ASN A 487 37.04 -16.07 -4.84
C ASN A 487 36.01 -15.19 -4.11
N GLY A 488 35.05 -14.59 -4.82
CA GLY A 488 34.03 -13.72 -4.26
C GLY A 488 34.49 -12.26 -4.08
N GLU A 489 35.61 -11.87 -4.69
CA GLU A 489 36.13 -10.50 -4.63
C GLU A 489 35.53 -9.66 -5.76
N ALA A 490 35.22 -8.39 -5.48
CA ALA A 490 34.72 -7.46 -6.49
C ALA A 490 35.79 -7.14 -7.53
N VAL A 491 35.45 -7.27 -8.81
CA VAL A 491 36.33 -6.99 -9.94
C VAL A 491 36.01 -5.62 -10.54
N ALA A 492 37.02 -4.73 -10.59
CA ALA A 492 36.88 -3.45 -11.24
C ALA A 492 36.96 -3.58 -12.76
N PHE A 493 36.12 -2.83 -13.46
CA PHE A 493 36.06 -2.75 -14.92
C PHE A 493 35.93 -1.29 -15.38
N ASP A 494 36.28 -1.05 -16.63
CA ASP A 494 36.13 0.25 -17.25
C ASP A 494 34.83 0.27 -18.09
N TYR A 495 33.94 1.22 -17.80
CA TYR A 495 32.70 1.46 -18.55
C TYR A 495 32.52 2.95 -18.79
N GLN A 496 32.32 3.36 -20.05
CA GLN A 496 32.17 4.77 -20.45
C GLN A 496 33.28 5.68 -19.90
N GLY A 497 34.53 5.19 -19.90
CA GLY A 497 35.71 5.92 -19.44
C GLY A 497 35.87 6.05 -17.92
N LYS A 498 35.04 5.34 -17.14
CA LYS A 498 35.14 5.29 -15.67
C LYS A 498 35.51 3.88 -15.23
N ARG A 499 36.52 3.76 -14.35
CA ARG A 499 36.89 2.51 -13.71
C ARG A 499 36.15 2.39 -12.37
N ALA A 500 35.37 1.36 -12.19
CA ALA A 500 34.61 1.11 -10.98
C ALA A 500 34.32 -0.39 -10.79
N THR A 501 33.86 -0.78 -9.60
CA THR A 501 33.39 -2.14 -9.30
C THR A 501 31.89 -2.31 -9.55
N GLU A 502 31.19 -1.22 -9.87
CA GLU A 502 29.77 -1.26 -10.27
C GLU A 502 29.46 -0.12 -11.26
N ALA A 503 28.46 -0.34 -12.12
CA ALA A 503 27.98 0.67 -13.06
C ALA A 503 26.47 0.51 -13.30
N VAL A 504 25.84 1.59 -13.75
CA VAL A 504 24.46 1.57 -14.27
C VAL A 504 24.52 1.49 -15.78
N LEU A 505 24.08 0.37 -16.34
CA LEU A 505 23.93 0.18 -17.79
C LEU A 505 22.55 0.67 -18.19
N LEU A 506 22.50 1.61 -19.13
CA LEU A 506 21.23 2.15 -19.62
C LEU A 506 20.77 1.39 -20.86
N MET A 507 19.78 0.52 -20.68
CA MET A 507 19.17 -0.21 -21.78
C MET A 507 18.07 0.63 -22.42
N THR A 508 18.13 0.82 -23.75
CA THR A 508 17.16 1.62 -24.54
C THR A 508 16.65 0.89 -25.76
N GLU A 509 17.34 -0.18 -26.18
CA GLU A 509 17.02 -0.98 -27.34
C GLU A 509 16.41 -2.33 -26.95
N ALA A 510 15.77 -3.01 -27.89
CA ALA A 510 15.23 -4.36 -27.67
C ALA A 510 16.33 -5.39 -27.31
N GLU A 511 17.53 -5.21 -27.86
CA GLU A 511 18.72 -5.98 -27.54
C GLU A 511 19.95 -5.06 -27.59
N GLN A 512 20.81 -5.17 -26.58
CA GLN A 512 21.98 -4.30 -26.45
C GLN A 512 23.13 -5.03 -25.75
N THR A 513 24.35 -4.83 -26.25
CA THR A 513 25.56 -5.40 -25.65
C THR A 513 26.38 -4.32 -25.01
N PHE A 514 26.78 -4.56 -23.75
CA PHE A 514 27.57 -3.65 -22.92
C PHE A 514 28.99 -4.22 -22.71
N PRO A 515 30.03 -3.58 -23.23
CA PRO A 515 31.41 -4.01 -23.02
C PRO A 515 31.90 -3.46 -21.68
N LEU A 516 32.28 -4.36 -20.78
CA LEU A 516 32.94 -4.04 -19.50
C LEU A 516 34.41 -4.39 -19.68
N GLU A 517 35.26 -3.36 -19.82
CA GLU A 517 36.66 -3.53 -20.23
C GLU A 517 37.59 -3.76 -19.01
N GLY A 518 38.78 -4.33 -19.24
CA GLY A 518 39.79 -4.56 -18.22
C GLY A 518 39.52 -5.73 -17.28
N VAL A 519 38.63 -6.65 -17.67
CA VAL A 519 38.32 -7.88 -16.93
C VAL A 519 39.23 -9.01 -17.41
N THR A 520 40.21 -9.39 -16.59
CA THR A 520 41.28 -10.33 -16.97
C THR A 520 41.08 -11.76 -16.46
N GLU A 521 40.04 -12.01 -15.66
CA GLU A 521 39.76 -13.30 -15.02
C GLU A 521 38.28 -13.69 -15.15
N ALA A 522 37.98 -14.97 -14.90
CA ALA A 522 36.60 -15.45 -14.92
C ALA A 522 35.78 -14.82 -13.81
N VAL A 523 34.62 -14.28 -14.18
CA VAL A 523 33.72 -13.53 -13.27
C VAL A 523 32.32 -14.11 -13.25
N VAL A 524 31.61 -13.85 -12.16
CA VAL A 524 30.15 -14.00 -12.02
C VAL A 524 29.57 -12.58 -11.97
N PRO A 525 28.65 -12.26 -12.88
CA PRO A 525 27.99 -10.95 -12.82
C PRO A 525 26.98 -10.87 -11.70
N SER A 526 26.97 -9.75 -10.99
CA SER A 526 25.96 -9.34 -10.01
C SER A 526 25.04 -8.37 -10.73
N LEU A 527 23.84 -8.83 -11.09
CA LEU A 527 22.91 -8.10 -11.97
C LEU A 527 21.74 -7.52 -11.21
N LEU A 528 21.22 -6.39 -11.69
CA LEU A 528 20.06 -5.68 -11.11
C LEU A 528 20.27 -5.29 -9.64
N ARG A 529 21.50 -4.93 -9.27
CA ARG A 529 21.88 -4.57 -7.89
C ARG A 529 20.94 -3.53 -7.30
N GLY A 530 20.51 -3.75 -6.03
CA GLY A 530 19.52 -2.93 -5.35
C GLY A 530 18.14 -2.97 -5.98
N PHE A 531 17.87 -3.90 -6.89
CA PHE A 531 16.66 -3.95 -7.72
C PHE A 531 16.47 -2.64 -8.47
N SER A 532 17.43 -2.29 -9.31
CA SER A 532 17.54 -1.00 -9.99
C SER A 532 16.39 -0.68 -10.97
N ALA A 533 15.57 -1.66 -11.32
CA ALA A 533 14.34 -1.52 -12.11
C ALA A 533 13.34 -2.62 -11.77
N PRO A 534 12.00 -2.37 -11.85
CA PRO A 534 10.96 -3.34 -11.60
C PRO A 534 10.76 -4.27 -12.80
N VAL A 535 11.65 -5.25 -12.94
CA VAL A 535 11.71 -6.18 -14.09
C VAL A 535 11.96 -7.61 -13.62
N TYR A 536 11.62 -8.58 -14.45
CA TYR A 536 12.20 -9.93 -14.36
C TYR A 536 13.56 -9.95 -15.02
N LEU A 537 14.53 -10.64 -14.40
CA LEU A 537 15.85 -10.82 -14.98
C LEU A 537 16.22 -12.29 -14.96
N ASN A 538 16.49 -12.83 -16.15
CA ASN A 538 16.96 -14.19 -16.38
C ASN A 538 18.43 -14.17 -16.81
N TYR A 539 19.27 -14.82 -16.03
CA TYR A 539 20.65 -15.09 -16.36
C TYR A 539 20.95 -16.55 -16.03
N PRO A 540 21.73 -17.29 -16.86
CA PRO A 540 21.96 -18.72 -16.68
C PRO A 540 22.96 -19.03 -15.56
N TYR A 541 22.73 -18.52 -14.36
CA TYR A 541 23.55 -18.85 -13.19
C TYR A 541 23.54 -20.34 -12.90
N SER A 542 24.72 -20.93 -12.69
CA SER A 542 24.81 -22.24 -12.03
C SER A 542 24.48 -22.10 -10.54
N ASP A 543 24.17 -23.23 -9.89
CA ASP A 543 24.00 -23.21 -8.43
C ASP A 543 25.25 -22.73 -7.69
N ASP A 544 26.45 -23.00 -8.24
CA ASP A 544 27.72 -22.55 -7.66
C ASP A 544 27.90 -21.04 -7.82
N ASP A 545 27.43 -20.44 -8.92
CA ASP A 545 27.39 -18.99 -9.07
C ASP A 545 26.44 -18.34 -8.05
N LEU A 546 25.23 -18.93 -7.85
CA LEU A 546 24.28 -18.44 -6.85
C LEU A 546 24.82 -18.55 -5.42
N LEU A 547 25.52 -19.65 -5.09
CA LEU A 547 26.19 -19.82 -3.81
C LEU A 547 27.30 -18.79 -3.59
N LEU A 548 28.03 -18.45 -4.64
CA LEU A 548 29.07 -17.41 -4.59
C LEU A 548 28.45 -16.01 -4.37
N LEU A 549 27.40 -15.65 -5.11
CA LEU A 549 26.68 -14.39 -4.93
C LEU A 549 26.07 -14.29 -3.51
N LEU A 550 25.40 -15.33 -3.05
CA LEU A 550 24.82 -15.38 -1.71
C LEU A 550 25.85 -15.15 -0.60
N ALA A 551 27.06 -15.73 -0.76
CA ALA A 551 28.08 -15.70 0.28
C ALA A 551 28.97 -14.43 0.25
N HIS A 552 29.11 -13.78 -0.89
CA HIS A 552 30.18 -12.79 -1.09
C HIS A 552 29.73 -11.48 -1.73
N ASP A 553 28.53 -11.40 -2.30
CA ASP A 553 28.09 -10.15 -2.90
C ASP A 553 27.92 -9.06 -1.82
N SER A 554 28.35 -7.85 -2.12
CA SER A 554 28.16 -6.68 -1.26
C SER A 554 26.75 -6.08 -1.40
N ASP A 555 25.97 -6.49 -2.42
CA ASP A 555 24.62 -6.02 -2.63
C ASP A 555 23.60 -6.95 -1.96
N ALA A 556 22.89 -6.43 -0.96
CA ALA A 556 21.95 -7.22 -0.16
C ALA A 556 20.80 -7.81 -1.00
N PHE A 557 20.32 -7.08 -2.03
CA PHE A 557 19.29 -7.60 -2.93
C PHE A 557 19.82 -8.81 -3.71
N THR A 558 21.02 -8.72 -4.28
CA THR A 558 21.60 -9.83 -5.05
C THR A 558 21.84 -11.07 -4.18
N CYS A 559 22.32 -10.88 -2.93
CA CYS A 559 22.43 -11.98 -1.95
C CYS A 559 21.08 -12.65 -1.71
N TRP A 560 20.04 -11.85 -1.43
CA TRP A 560 18.70 -12.35 -1.18
C TRP A 560 18.11 -13.04 -2.43
N GLU A 561 18.25 -12.44 -3.62
CA GLU A 561 17.73 -12.99 -4.87
C GLU A 561 18.41 -14.34 -5.23
N ALA A 562 19.69 -14.49 -4.94
CA ALA A 562 20.41 -15.76 -5.11
C ALA A 562 19.80 -16.85 -4.21
N ALA A 563 19.52 -16.54 -2.94
CA ALA A 563 18.82 -17.46 -2.03
C ALA A 563 17.41 -17.81 -2.55
N GLN A 564 16.63 -16.80 -2.95
CA GLN A 564 15.28 -16.99 -3.48
C GLN A 564 15.27 -17.86 -4.76
N THR A 565 16.28 -17.70 -5.62
CA THR A 565 16.42 -18.50 -6.84
C THR A 565 16.72 -19.97 -6.51
N LEU A 566 17.58 -20.23 -5.53
CA LEU A 566 17.83 -21.61 -5.05
C LEU A 566 16.55 -22.23 -4.45
N TYR A 567 15.77 -21.47 -3.66
CA TYR A 567 14.48 -21.96 -3.13
C TYR A 567 13.48 -22.25 -4.26
N ARG A 568 13.31 -21.34 -5.24
CA ARG A 568 12.43 -21.57 -6.40
C ARG A 568 12.80 -22.85 -7.15
N ARG A 569 14.10 -23.11 -7.39
CA ARG A 569 14.58 -24.34 -8.02
C ARG A 569 14.24 -25.58 -7.19
N ALA A 570 14.40 -25.51 -5.87
CA ALA A 570 14.10 -26.62 -4.97
C ALA A 570 12.58 -26.93 -4.95
N VAL A 571 11.73 -25.92 -4.88
CA VAL A 571 10.27 -26.12 -4.92
C VAL A 571 9.83 -26.64 -6.29
N ALA A 572 10.38 -26.15 -7.39
CA ALA A 572 10.11 -26.68 -8.73
C ALA A 572 10.50 -28.17 -8.86
N ALA A 573 11.64 -28.56 -8.30
CA ALA A 573 12.07 -29.97 -8.28
C ALA A 573 11.13 -30.84 -7.41
N ASN A 574 10.65 -30.31 -6.25
CA ASN A 574 9.64 -30.99 -5.44
C ASN A 574 8.31 -31.14 -6.21
N LEU A 575 7.87 -30.11 -6.89
CA LEU A 575 6.64 -30.10 -7.68
C LEU A 575 6.69 -31.16 -8.77
N ALA A 576 7.81 -31.26 -9.49
CA ALA A 576 8.05 -32.31 -10.50
C ALA A 576 8.01 -33.71 -9.87
N ALA A 577 8.73 -33.90 -8.76
CA ALA A 577 8.77 -35.20 -8.05
C ALA A 577 7.39 -35.67 -7.57
N LEU A 578 6.59 -34.72 -7.01
CA LEU A 578 5.21 -34.99 -6.60
C LEU A 578 4.30 -35.34 -7.78
N SER A 579 4.51 -34.68 -8.93
CA SER A 579 3.73 -34.94 -10.16
C SER A 579 4.07 -36.31 -10.74
N ASP A 580 5.32 -36.73 -10.68
CA ASP A 580 5.79 -38.03 -11.19
C ASP A 580 5.63 -39.19 -10.18
N GLY A 581 5.19 -38.86 -8.94
CA GLY A 581 5.02 -39.86 -7.88
C GLY A 581 6.33 -40.49 -7.41
N ILE A 582 7.46 -39.75 -7.48
CA ILE A 582 8.79 -40.19 -7.08
C ILE A 582 9.22 -39.54 -5.76
N GLY A 583 10.29 -40.08 -5.14
CA GLY A 583 10.82 -39.52 -3.90
C GLY A 583 11.35 -38.09 -4.07
N LEU A 584 11.17 -37.26 -3.03
CA LEU A 584 11.62 -35.86 -3.06
C LEU A 584 13.16 -35.77 -3.19
N PRO A 585 13.67 -34.76 -3.94
CA PRO A 585 15.10 -34.47 -4.05
C PRO A 585 15.74 -34.09 -2.72
N LYS A 586 17.03 -34.31 -2.56
CA LYS A 586 17.77 -34.05 -1.32
C LYS A 586 18.19 -32.57 -1.13
N HIS A 587 18.22 -31.78 -2.18
CA HIS A 587 18.59 -30.35 -2.18
C HIS A 587 19.94 -30.02 -1.52
N GLU A 588 20.97 -30.84 -1.66
CA GLU A 588 22.25 -30.76 -0.92
C GLU A 588 22.91 -29.36 -1.00
N LYS A 589 22.93 -28.73 -2.20
CA LYS A 589 23.51 -27.38 -2.37
C LYS A 589 22.73 -26.29 -1.62
N LEU A 590 21.40 -26.32 -1.71
CA LEU A 590 20.54 -25.40 -0.96
C LEU A 590 20.73 -25.57 0.55
N LEU A 591 20.76 -26.82 1.03
CA LEU A 591 20.93 -27.09 2.45
C LEU A 591 22.30 -26.59 2.96
N ALA A 592 23.37 -26.75 2.16
CA ALA A 592 24.67 -26.19 2.49
C ALA A 592 24.68 -24.65 2.54
N ALA A 593 23.92 -23.99 1.64
CA ALA A 593 23.76 -22.54 1.66
C ALA A 593 23.01 -22.07 2.91
N VAL A 594 21.89 -22.72 3.23
CA VAL A 594 21.09 -22.40 4.43
C VAL A 594 21.91 -22.62 5.70
N GLU A 595 22.74 -23.66 5.77
CA GLU A 595 23.62 -23.91 6.93
C GLU A 595 24.64 -22.78 7.13
N LYS A 596 25.20 -22.24 6.02
CA LYS A 596 26.10 -21.06 6.09
C LYS A 596 25.37 -19.82 6.62
N VAL A 597 24.18 -19.53 6.09
CA VAL A 597 23.36 -18.39 6.55
C VAL A 597 23.03 -18.51 8.04
N ILE A 598 22.59 -19.69 8.49
CA ILE A 598 22.28 -19.94 9.92
C ILE A 598 23.51 -19.71 10.79
N SER A 599 24.69 -20.16 10.36
CA SER A 599 25.93 -20.15 11.13
C SER A 599 26.75 -18.88 11.02
N ASP A 600 26.33 -17.90 10.21
CA ASP A 600 27.03 -16.62 10.04
C ASP A 600 26.62 -15.64 11.13
N ASP A 601 27.48 -15.43 12.12
CA ASP A 601 27.24 -14.51 13.23
C ASP A 601 27.45 -13.02 12.86
N LEU A 602 27.93 -12.73 11.66
CA LEU A 602 28.15 -11.37 11.16
C LEU A 602 26.93 -10.81 10.41
N LEU A 603 26.02 -11.67 9.97
CA LEU A 603 24.78 -11.26 9.32
C LEU A 603 23.84 -10.61 10.34
N ASP A 604 23.31 -9.48 9.97
CA ASP A 604 22.17 -8.85 10.65
C ASP A 604 21.01 -9.83 10.80
N ASN A 605 20.33 -9.82 11.96
CA ASN A 605 19.31 -10.84 12.28
C ASN A 605 18.04 -10.71 11.44
N ALA A 606 17.60 -9.50 11.12
CA ALA A 606 16.45 -9.30 10.23
C ALA A 606 16.81 -9.74 8.80
N PHE A 607 18.01 -9.41 8.33
CA PHE A 607 18.48 -9.87 7.03
C PHE A 607 18.64 -11.40 6.98
N LYS A 608 19.18 -12.02 8.04
CA LYS A 608 19.23 -13.48 8.19
C LYS A 608 17.82 -14.10 8.11
N ALA A 609 16.83 -13.50 8.80
CA ALA A 609 15.45 -13.97 8.75
C ALA A 609 14.87 -13.89 7.33
N LEU A 610 15.18 -12.83 6.56
CA LEU A 610 14.79 -12.69 5.16
C LEU A 610 15.41 -13.75 4.25
N LEU A 611 16.71 -14.06 4.45
CA LEU A 611 17.42 -15.09 3.70
C LEU A 611 16.88 -16.50 3.98
N LEU A 612 16.32 -16.74 5.18
CA LEU A 612 15.70 -18.01 5.58
C LEU A 612 14.23 -18.12 5.15
N GLY A 613 13.65 -17.08 4.62
CA GLY A 613 12.27 -17.04 4.12
C GLY A 613 12.12 -17.73 2.76
N VAL A 614 11.37 -18.83 2.71
CA VAL A 614 10.99 -19.50 1.45
C VAL A 614 9.95 -18.66 0.71
N PRO A 615 10.06 -18.48 -0.63
CA PRO A 615 9.07 -17.71 -1.41
C PRO A 615 7.63 -18.15 -1.15
N SER A 616 6.70 -17.19 -1.18
CA SER A 616 5.27 -17.48 -1.09
C SER A 616 4.78 -18.25 -2.32
N GLU A 617 3.61 -18.87 -2.23
CA GLU A 617 2.99 -19.55 -3.36
C GLU A 617 2.78 -18.58 -4.53
N ALA A 618 2.41 -17.33 -4.28
CA ALA A 618 2.23 -16.31 -5.31
C ALA A 618 3.53 -16.04 -6.08
N GLU A 619 4.68 -15.96 -5.39
CA GLU A 619 6.00 -15.81 -6.01
C GLU A 619 6.47 -17.07 -6.75
N LEU A 620 5.98 -18.26 -6.35
CA LEU A 620 6.38 -19.54 -6.94
C LEU A 620 5.67 -19.83 -8.27
N TRP A 621 4.41 -19.46 -8.39
CA TRP A 621 3.63 -19.65 -9.63
C TRP A 621 3.59 -18.43 -10.54
N ASP A 622 4.23 -17.33 -10.14
CA ASP A 622 4.29 -16.13 -10.97
C ASP A 622 4.94 -16.44 -12.33
N GLY A 623 4.36 -15.89 -13.40
CA GLY A 623 4.78 -16.17 -14.77
C GLY A 623 4.42 -17.57 -15.30
N THR A 624 3.65 -18.38 -14.54
CA THR A 624 3.22 -19.73 -14.98
C THR A 624 1.75 -19.77 -15.38
N GLU A 625 1.40 -20.76 -16.19
CA GLU A 625 0.04 -21.03 -16.66
C GLU A 625 -0.42 -22.42 -16.18
N ASN A 626 -1.71 -22.67 -16.19
CA ASN A 626 -2.31 -23.95 -15.81
C ASN A 626 -1.95 -24.35 -14.36
N ILE A 627 -2.09 -23.37 -13.43
CA ILE A 627 -1.67 -23.48 -12.05
C ILE A 627 -2.62 -24.39 -11.27
N ASP A 628 -2.08 -25.41 -10.60
CA ASP A 628 -2.73 -26.12 -9.50
C ASP A 628 -2.20 -25.59 -8.16
N PRO A 629 -2.91 -24.68 -7.48
CA PRO A 629 -2.42 -24.04 -6.25
C PRO A 629 -2.07 -25.03 -5.14
N LEU A 630 -2.82 -26.13 -5.01
CA LEU A 630 -2.59 -27.11 -3.96
C LEU A 630 -1.29 -27.89 -4.17
N ARG A 631 -0.90 -28.16 -5.42
CA ARG A 631 0.38 -28.80 -5.71
C ARG A 631 1.57 -27.90 -5.40
N TYR A 632 1.48 -26.61 -5.75
CA TYR A 632 2.49 -25.63 -5.36
C TYR A 632 2.62 -25.54 -3.84
N HIS A 633 1.49 -25.48 -3.15
CA HIS A 633 1.44 -25.49 -1.69
C HIS A 633 2.13 -26.73 -1.12
N GLN A 634 1.79 -27.94 -1.59
CA GLN A 634 2.41 -29.19 -1.14
C GLN A 634 3.92 -29.22 -1.38
N ALA A 635 4.38 -28.78 -2.56
CA ALA A 635 5.81 -28.75 -2.89
C ALA A 635 6.60 -27.78 -2.00
N ARG A 636 6.01 -26.63 -1.68
CA ARG A 636 6.56 -25.64 -0.77
C ARG A 636 6.61 -26.15 0.67
N GLU A 637 5.51 -26.72 1.17
CA GLU A 637 5.42 -27.29 2.52
C GLU A 637 6.47 -28.42 2.71
N ALA A 638 6.67 -29.28 1.71
CA ALA A 638 7.70 -30.33 1.74
C ALA A 638 9.13 -29.76 1.89
N LEU A 639 9.42 -28.62 1.27
CA LEU A 639 10.71 -27.95 1.46
C LEU A 639 10.84 -27.37 2.89
N LEU A 640 9.79 -26.74 3.38
CA LEU A 640 9.76 -26.21 4.76
C LEU A 640 9.94 -27.31 5.80
N ASP A 641 9.32 -28.49 5.61
CA ASP A 641 9.51 -29.67 6.48
C ASP A 641 10.96 -30.15 6.45
N THR A 642 11.56 -30.18 5.25
CA THR A 642 12.97 -30.55 5.08
C THR A 642 13.90 -29.61 5.85
N LEU A 643 13.69 -28.29 5.75
CA LEU A 643 14.49 -27.28 6.46
C LEU A 643 14.29 -27.37 7.97
N ALA A 644 13.03 -27.57 8.42
CA ALA A 644 12.69 -27.68 9.82
C ALA A 644 13.41 -28.86 10.50
N VAL A 645 13.32 -30.04 9.91
CA VAL A 645 13.92 -31.27 10.44
C VAL A 645 15.44 -31.24 10.32
N ARG A 646 15.99 -30.83 9.16
CA ARG A 646 17.44 -30.84 8.90
C ARG A 646 18.22 -29.97 9.86
N PHE A 647 17.69 -28.80 10.23
CA PHE A 647 18.39 -27.83 11.05
C PHE A 647 17.82 -27.68 12.47
N LEU A 648 17.04 -28.64 12.94
CA LEU A 648 16.37 -28.58 14.24
C LEU A 648 17.29 -28.19 15.42
N PRO A 649 18.50 -28.77 15.57
CA PRO A 649 19.42 -28.37 16.66
C PRO A 649 19.86 -26.90 16.55
N LYS A 650 20.04 -26.41 15.31
CA LYS A 650 20.42 -25.02 15.04
C LYS A 650 19.27 -24.05 15.35
N TRP A 651 18.03 -24.42 15.00
CA TRP A 651 16.83 -23.61 15.35
C TRP A 651 16.68 -23.45 16.85
N HIS A 652 16.90 -24.51 17.60
CA HIS A 652 16.92 -24.44 19.08
C HIS A 652 18.04 -23.54 19.62
N GLU A 653 19.23 -23.61 19.02
CA GLU A 653 20.38 -22.79 19.42
C GLU A 653 20.11 -21.30 19.20
N LEU A 654 19.72 -20.91 17.97
CA LEU A 654 19.38 -19.53 17.62
C LEU A 654 18.21 -18.99 18.47
N ASN A 655 17.16 -19.81 18.69
CA ASN A 655 16.04 -19.41 19.57
C ASN A 655 16.49 -19.10 20.99
N ARG A 656 17.46 -19.88 21.54
CA ARG A 656 18.03 -19.61 22.88
C ARG A 656 18.91 -18.37 22.89
N GLN A 657 19.69 -18.14 21.83
CA GLN A 657 20.52 -16.94 21.69
C GLN A 657 19.64 -15.68 21.65
N ALA A 658 18.62 -15.65 20.80
CA ALA A 658 17.67 -14.56 20.70
C ALA A 658 16.95 -14.30 22.06
N ALA A 659 16.51 -15.37 22.75
CA ALA A 659 15.88 -15.24 24.04
C ALA A 659 16.75 -14.58 25.11
N LYS A 660 18.08 -14.77 25.08
CA LYS A 660 18.98 -14.12 26.02
C LYS A 660 19.13 -12.61 25.79
N GLN A 661 18.97 -12.16 24.56
CA GLN A 661 19.06 -10.74 24.20
C GLN A 661 17.77 -9.96 24.56
N GLU A 662 16.64 -10.66 24.70
CA GLU A 662 15.33 -10.09 25.00
C GLU A 662 15.02 -9.91 26.50
N ASN A 663 15.94 -10.25 27.41
CA ASN A 663 15.73 -10.16 28.88
C ASN A 663 15.60 -8.72 29.42
N GLN A 664 15.31 -7.73 28.57
CA GLN A 664 15.08 -6.33 28.94
C GLN A 664 13.58 -6.00 28.81
N SER A 665 13.16 -4.93 29.49
CA SER A 665 11.80 -4.39 29.27
C SER A 665 11.59 -4.11 27.77
N TYR A 666 10.42 -4.47 27.24
CA TYR A 666 10.11 -4.21 25.83
C TYR A 666 10.19 -2.72 25.53
N GLU A 667 11.01 -2.39 24.54
CA GLU A 667 11.04 -1.12 23.86
C GLU A 667 11.19 -1.41 22.36
N TYR A 668 10.35 -0.78 21.53
CA TYR A 668 10.50 -0.90 20.09
C TYR A 668 11.74 -0.10 19.65
N SER A 669 12.67 -0.81 19.06
CA SER A 669 13.73 -0.25 18.22
C SER A 669 14.05 -1.27 17.12
N PRO A 670 14.57 -0.83 15.96
CA PRO A 670 14.95 -1.75 14.88
C PRO A 670 15.85 -2.89 15.37
N GLU A 671 16.87 -2.60 16.16
CA GLU A 671 17.85 -3.59 16.66
C GLU A 671 17.22 -4.64 17.56
N THR A 672 16.24 -4.26 18.38
CA THR A 672 15.52 -5.20 19.26
C THR A 672 14.47 -5.99 18.49
N ALA A 673 13.83 -5.39 17.49
CA ALA A 673 12.89 -6.03 16.56
C ALA A 673 13.56 -7.15 15.77
N ASP A 674 14.79 -6.97 15.32
CA ASP A 674 15.59 -7.95 14.56
C ASP A 674 15.75 -9.28 15.32
N TRP A 675 16.04 -9.23 16.63
CA TRP A 675 16.14 -10.42 17.47
C TRP A 675 14.79 -11.14 17.59
N ARG A 676 13.68 -10.40 17.76
CA ARG A 676 12.34 -10.98 17.84
C ARG A 676 11.90 -11.60 16.52
N THR A 677 12.24 -10.96 15.41
CA THR A 677 11.97 -11.48 14.06
C THR A 677 12.68 -12.82 13.82
N LEU A 678 14.00 -12.90 14.08
CA LEU A 678 14.74 -14.15 13.95
C LEU A 678 14.22 -15.23 14.90
N ARG A 679 13.86 -14.86 16.13
CA ARG A 679 13.29 -15.78 17.12
C ARG A 679 11.97 -16.37 16.66
N ASN A 680 11.09 -15.58 16.06
CA ASN A 680 9.82 -16.07 15.53
C ASN A 680 10.01 -17.03 14.35
N VAL A 681 10.98 -16.78 13.47
CA VAL A 681 11.37 -17.73 12.42
C VAL A 681 11.84 -19.06 13.02
N CYS A 682 12.72 -19.02 14.01
CA CYS A 682 13.21 -20.22 14.69
C CYS A 682 12.07 -21.01 15.37
N ARG A 683 11.16 -20.32 16.06
CA ARG A 683 9.97 -20.94 16.70
C ARG A 683 9.09 -21.65 15.68
N ALA A 684 8.84 -21.02 14.54
CA ALA A 684 8.04 -21.62 13.48
C ALA A 684 8.67 -22.93 12.97
N PHE A 685 9.98 -22.97 12.75
CA PHE A 685 10.68 -24.19 12.32
C PHE A 685 10.74 -25.27 13.43
N VAL A 686 10.96 -24.87 14.69
CA VAL A 686 10.95 -25.82 15.81
C VAL A 686 9.59 -26.50 15.95
N LEU A 687 8.49 -25.71 16.01
CA LEU A 687 7.14 -26.26 16.17
C LEU A 687 6.67 -27.04 14.93
N ARG A 688 7.22 -26.74 13.77
CA ARG A 688 6.99 -27.51 12.56
C ARG A 688 7.65 -28.90 12.62
N ALA A 689 8.90 -28.96 13.09
CA ALA A 689 9.64 -30.22 13.23
C ALA A 689 9.14 -31.07 14.41
N GLU A 690 8.70 -30.42 15.48
CA GLU A 690 8.28 -31.07 16.73
C GLU A 690 6.87 -30.57 17.17
N PRO A 691 5.80 -30.93 16.42
CA PRO A 691 4.43 -30.41 16.69
C PRO A 691 3.90 -30.72 18.09
N VAL A 692 4.41 -31.77 18.74
CA VAL A 692 4.04 -32.18 20.12
C VAL A 692 4.44 -31.11 21.16
N HIS A 693 5.41 -30.26 20.86
CA HIS A 693 5.82 -29.18 21.76
C HIS A 693 4.75 -28.07 21.96
N ILE A 694 3.63 -28.14 21.25
CA ILE A 694 2.50 -27.23 21.46
C ILE A 694 1.98 -27.29 22.89
N GLU A 695 2.02 -28.45 23.54
CA GLU A 695 1.62 -28.60 24.94
C GLU A 695 2.56 -27.84 25.89
N THR A 696 3.87 -27.93 25.68
CA THR A 696 4.86 -27.16 26.43
C THR A 696 4.70 -25.65 26.18
N VAL A 697 4.39 -25.24 24.93
CA VAL A 697 4.10 -23.84 24.60
C VAL A 697 2.88 -23.36 25.37
N ALA A 698 1.80 -24.16 25.42
CA ALA A 698 0.59 -23.83 26.15
C ALA A 698 0.80 -23.69 27.67
N GLU A 699 1.60 -24.60 28.27
CA GLU A 699 1.96 -24.52 29.69
C GLU A 699 2.74 -23.25 30.05
N LYS A 700 3.60 -22.80 29.15
CA LYS A 700 4.47 -21.62 29.32
C LYS A 700 3.99 -20.37 28.61
N TYR A 701 2.78 -20.38 28.07
CA TYR A 701 2.30 -19.30 27.21
C TYR A 701 2.40 -17.92 27.84
N SER A 702 1.93 -17.78 29.09
CA SER A 702 1.98 -16.50 29.81
C SER A 702 3.40 -16.02 30.14
N GLU A 703 4.38 -16.95 30.26
CA GLU A 703 5.79 -16.59 30.45
C GLU A 703 6.46 -16.18 29.11
N MET A 704 6.00 -16.77 28.00
CA MET A 704 6.58 -16.54 26.68
C MET A 704 5.97 -15.35 25.94
N ALA A 705 4.70 -15.03 26.20
CA ALA A 705 3.90 -14.00 25.55
C ALA A 705 4.00 -12.64 26.29
N GLN A 706 5.22 -12.10 26.40
CA GLN A 706 5.50 -10.88 27.16
C GLN A 706 5.13 -9.58 26.42
N ASN A 707 5.02 -9.63 25.12
CA ASN A 707 4.61 -8.53 24.23
C ASN A 707 3.86 -9.08 23.01
N MET A 708 3.24 -8.20 22.23
CA MET A 708 2.41 -8.63 21.10
C MET A 708 3.23 -9.30 19.98
N THR A 709 4.47 -8.93 19.75
CA THR A 709 5.34 -9.59 18.74
C THR A 709 5.60 -11.05 19.13
N HIS A 710 5.83 -11.33 20.41
CA HIS A 710 5.99 -12.70 20.89
C HIS A 710 4.68 -13.49 20.80
N GLU A 711 3.57 -12.89 21.23
CA GLU A 711 2.25 -13.50 21.22
C GLU A 711 1.84 -13.85 19.76
N TRP A 712 2.02 -12.91 18.84
CA TRP A 712 1.82 -13.12 17.41
C TRP A 712 2.69 -14.24 16.84
N GLY A 713 3.98 -14.24 17.15
CA GLY A 713 4.92 -15.26 16.68
C GLY A 713 4.59 -16.67 17.19
N ILE A 714 4.17 -16.79 18.44
CA ILE A 714 3.75 -18.08 19.03
C ILE A 714 2.47 -18.58 18.36
N LEU A 715 1.45 -17.72 18.27
CA LEU A 715 0.17 -18.09 17.70
C LEU A 715 0.29 -18.41 16.20
N SER A 716 1.11 -17.65 15.47
CA SER A 716 1.39 -17.94 14.06
C SER A 716 2.04 -19.32 13.88
N ALA A 717 3.00 -19.67 14.74
CA ALA A 717 3.71 -20.94 14.64
C ALA A 717 2.81 -22.16 14.95
N VAL A 718 1.78 -21.99 15.79
CA VAL A 718 0.84 -23.07 16.13
C VAL A 718 -0.46 -23.03 15.32
N ASN A 719 -0.68 -22.02 14.49
CA ASN A 719 -1.99 -21.75 13.87
C ASN A 719 -2.52 -22.89 12.98
N GLY A 720 -1.63 -23.68 12.38
CA GLY A 720 -2.01 -24.85 11.57
C GLY A 720 -2.10 -26.17 12.35
N ASN A 721 -1.87 -26.18 13.66
CA ASN A 721 -1.88 -27.42 14.45
C ASN A 721 -3.31 -27.94 14.65
N GLU A 722 -3.55 -29.24 14.42
CA GLU A 722 -4.88 -29.88 14.51
C GLU A 722 -5.32 -30.18 15.95
N SER A 723 -4.47 -29.94 16.97
CA SER A 723 -4.82 -30.22 18.38
C SER A 723 -5.84 -29.23 18.95
N ASP A 724 -6.57 -29.66 19.98
CA ASP A 724 -7.45 -28.79 20.77
C ASP A 724 -6.67 -27.70 21.53
N THR A 725 -5.39 -27.94 21.81
CA THR A 725 -4.51 -26.98 22.47
C THR A 725 -4.35 -25.70 21.68
N ARG A 726 -4.24 -25.79 20.33
CA ARG A 726 -4.26 -24.60 19.46
C ARG A 726 -5.53 -23.77 19.68
N ASN A 727 -6.70 -24.42 19.74
CA ASN A 727 -7.98 -23.73 19.92
C ASN A 727 -8.07 -23.07 21.30
N ARG A 728 -7.55 -23.74 22.36
CA ARG A 728 -7.47 -23.14 23.70
C ARG A 728 -6.58 -21.91 23.73
N LEU A 729 -5.40 -21.96 23.10
CA LEU A 729 -4.49 -20.82 23.04
C LEU A 729 -5.13 -19.62 22.32
N LEU A 730 -5.81 -19.87 21.21
CA LEU A 730 -6.46 -18.81 20.46
C LEU A 730 -7.67 -18.23 21.21
N ALA A 731 -8.43 -19.06 21.94
CA ALA A 731 -9.51 -18.60 22.80
C ALA A 731 -8.98 -17.75 23.98
N GLN A 732 -7.89 -18.18 24.64
CA GLN A 732 -7.23 -17.38 25.68
C GLN A 732 -6.78 -16.01 25.16
N PHE A 733 -6.24 -15.96 23.95
CA PHE A 733 -5.85 -14.70 23.31
C PHE A 733 -7.05 -13.79 23.07
N ALA A 734 -8.15 -14.31 22.50
CA ALA A 734 -9.37 -13.55 22.26
C ALA A 734 -10.00 -13.03 23.56
N ASP A 735 -10.07 -13.87 24.60
CA ASP A 735 -10.63 -13.49 25.91
C ASP A 735 -9.79 -12.38 26.58
N LYS A 736 -8.44 -12.53 26.55
CA LYS A 736 -7.49 -11.57 27.12
C LYS A 736 -7.62 -10.18 26.51
N PHE A 737 -7.91 -10.10 25.22
CA PHE A 737 -7.93 -8.86 24.46
C PHE A 737 -9.31 -8.50 23.89
N SER A 738 -10.37 -9.05 24.45
CA SER A 738 -11.74 -8.87 23.95
C SER A 738 -12.19 -7.43 23.82
N ASP A 739 -11.59 -6.51 24.57
CA ASP A 739 -11.91 -5.07 24.56
C ASP A 739 -11.00 -4.24 23.63
N ASP A 740 -9.97 -4.84 23.04
CA ASP A 740 -9.10 -4.16 22.10
C ASP A 740 -9.46 -4.54 20.65
N ALA A 741 -9.98 -3.57 19.90
CA ALA A 741 -10.48 -3.80 18.54
C ALA A 741 -9.37 -4.24 17.56
N LEU A 742 -8.14 -3.69 17.69
CA LEU A 742 -7.01 -4.01 16.81
C LEU A 742 -6.42 -5.40 17.12
N VAL A 743 -6.45 -5.81 18.38
CA VAL A 743 -6.04 -7.17 18.74
C VAL A 743 -7.10 -8.19 18.31
N MET A 744 -8.38 -7.86 18.41
CA MET A 744 -9.44 -8.70 17.84
C MET A 744 -9.33 -8.84 16.33
N ASP A 745 -8.83 -7.84 15.61
CA ASP A 745 -8.50 -7.97 14.17
C ASP A 745 -7.40 -9.04 13.95
N LYS A 746 -6.38 -9.10 14.83
CA LYS A 746 -5.35 -10.14 14.80
C LYS A 746 -5.95 -11.54 15.06
N TYR A 747 -6.88 -11.65 16.01
CA TYR A 747 -7.62 -12.90 16.25
C TYR A 747 -8.36 -13.37 15.01
N PHE A 748 -9.11 -12.51 14.35
CA PHE A 748 -9.82 -12.84 13.12
C PHE A 748 -8.88 -13.22 11.98
N ALA A 749 -7.72 -12.56 11.88
CA ALA A 749 -6.69 -12.93 10.91
C ALA A 749 -6.12 -14.33 11.16
N PHE A 750 -5.89 -14.74 12.43
CA PHE A 750 -5.49 -16.10 12.76
C PHE A 750 -6.54 -17.13 12.35
N VAL A 751 -7.83 -16.83 12.58
CA VAL A 751 -8.93 -17.74 12.16
C VAL A 751 -8.93 -17.89 10.64
N GLY A 752 -8.88 -16.77 9.88
CA GLY A 752 -8.92 -16.80 8.41
C GLY A 752 -7.69 -17.44 7.77
N SER A 753 -6.52 -17.29 8.36
CA SER A 753 -5.24 -17.81 7.82
C SER A 753 -4.86 -19.21 8.32
N SER A 754 -5.69 -19.85 9.15
CA SER A 754 -5.42 -21.19 9.68
C SER A 754 -5.36 -22.24 8.56
N ARG A 755 -4.42 -23.20 8.69
CA ARG A 755 -4.28 -24.33 7.76
C ARG A 755 -5.01 -25.59 8.25
N ARG A 756 -5.73 -25.51 9.35
CA ARG A 756 -6.50 -26.63 9.90
C ARG A 756 -7.60 -27.07 8.93
N SER A 757 -7.91 -28.34 8.96
CA SER A 757 -8.94 -28.95 8.10
C SER A 757 -10.35 -28.34 8.28
N ASP A 758 -10.66 -27.80 9.47
CA ASP A 758 -11.95 -27.19 9.81
C ASP A 758 -11.99 -25.64 9.64
N THR A 759 -11.00 -25.05 8.96
CA THR A 759 -10.86 -23.57 8.87
C THR A 759 -12.08 -22.86 8.31
N LEU A 760 -12.70 -23.34 7.24
CA LEU A 760 -13.91 -22.70 6.68
C LEU A 760 -15.05 -22.67 7.72
N GLN A 761 -15.23 -23.74 8.48
CA GLN A 761 -16.24 -23.80 9.55
C GLN A 761 -15.90 -22.81 10.69
N GLN A 762 -14.62 -22.69 11.07
CA GLN A 762 -14.19 -21.72 12.07
C GLN A 762 -14.42 -20.28 11.59
N VAL A 763 -14.15 -19.97 10.31
CA VAL A 763 -14.42 -18.66 9.72
C VAL A 763 -15.93 -18.34 9.75
N GLN A 764 -16.78 -19.31 9.37
CA GLN A 764 -18.24 -19.13 9.43
C GLN A 764 -18.74 -18.91 10.87
N THR A 765 -18.14 -19.57 11.86
CA THR A 765 -18.42 -19.34 13.28
C THR A 765 -17.96 -17.94 13.72
N ALA A 766 -16.78 -17.51 13.29
CA ALA A 766 -16.22 -16.21 13.64
C ALA A 766 -17.03 -15.03 13.07
N LEU A 767 -17.75 -15.20 11.96
CA LEU A 767 -18.71 -14.20 11.46
C LEU A 767 -19.83 -13.88 12.47
N GLN A 768 -20.14 -14.81 13.38
CA GLN A 768 -21.16 -14.63 14.41
C GLN A 768 -20.58 -14.14 15.75
N HIS A 769 -19.28 -13.86 15.80
CA HIS A 769 -18.63 -13.40 17.02
C HIS A 769 -19.13 -12.01 17.42
N PRO A 770 -19.45 -11.74 18.72
CA PRO A 770 -20.02 -10.44 19.14
C PRO A 770 -19.16 -9.22 18.83
N LYS A 771 -17.84 -9.40 18.66
CA LYS A 771 -16.89 -8.35 18.32
C LYS A 771 -16.64 -8.24 16.80
N PHE A 772 -17.26 -9.07 15.97
CA PHE A 772 -17.17 -9.00 14.53
C PHE A 772 -18.30 -8.14 13.94
N SER A 773 -17.94 -7.32 12.96
CA SER A 773 -18.90 -6.60 12.13
C SER A 773 -18.43 -6.59 10.69
N LEU A 774 -19.31 -7.00 9.78
CA LEU A 774 -19.05 -6.99 8.36
C LEU A 774 -18.98 -5.55 7.80
N GLU A 775 -19.65 -4.60 8.47
CA GLU A 775 -19.63 -3.17 8.09
C GLU A 775 -18.29 -2.49 8.44
N ASN A 776 -17.50 -3.07 9.35
CA ASN A 776 -16.16 -2.53 9.68
C ASN A 776 -15.11 -3.06 8.70
N PRO A 777 -14.44 -2.19 7.91
CA PRO A 777 -13.47 -2.63 6.91
C PRO A 777 -12.28 -3.41 7.47
N ASN A 778 -11.78 -3.07 8.67
CA ASN A 778 -10.67 -3.78 9.30
C ASN A 778 -11.04 -5.23 9.63
N LYS A 779 -12.23 -5.46 10.19
CA LYS A 779 -12.71 -6.79 10.53
C LYS A 779 -12.99 -7.64 9.30
N ALA A 780 -13.60 -7.07 8.26
CA ALA A 780 -13.82 -7.74 6.98
C ALA A 780 -12.48 -8.16 6.35
N ARG A 781 -11.48 -7.28 6.32
CA ARG A 781 -10.14 -7.60 5.81
C ARG A 781 -9.43 -8.65 6.67
N SER A 782 -9.56 -8.58 8.00
CA SER A 782 -8.88 -9.48 8.92
C SER A 782 -9.40 -10.91 8.81
N LEU A 783 -10.69 -11.13 8.75
CA LEU A 783 -11.27 -12.47 8.64
C LEU A 783 -11.35 -12.94 7.18
N ILE A 784 -12.12 -12.22 6.37
CA ILE A 784 -12.48 -12.64 5.01
C ILE A 784 -11.29 -12.43 4.07
N GLY A 785 -10.60 -11.30 4.17
CA GLY A 785 -9.39 -11.03 3.40
C GLY A 785 -8.24 -11.98 3.73
N SER A 786 -8.10 -12.45 4.97
CA SER A 786 -7.10 -13.47 5.33
C SER A 786 -7.48 -14.84 4.77
N PHE A 787 -8.78 -15.20 4.80
CA PHE A 787 -9.27 -16.44 4.20
C PHE A 787 -9.09 -16.46 2.67
N SER A 788 -9.31 -15.35 1.99
CA SER A 788 -9.14 -15.27 0.52
C SER A 788 -7.69 -15.48 0.06
N ARG A 789 -6.71 -15.31 0.96
CA ARG A 789 -5.27 -15.59 0.73
C ARG A 789 -4.81 -16.93 1.27
N ASN A 790 -5.70 -17.69 1.90
CA ASN A 790 -5.40 -19.00 2.47
C ASN A 790 -5.47 -20.09 1.38
N VAL A 791 -4.34 -20.36 0.73
CA VAL A 791 -4.25 -21.21 -0.48
C VAL A 791 -5.00 -22.54 -0.34
N PRO A 792 -4.77 -23.38 0.70
CA PRO A 792 -5.43 -24.67 0.79
C PRO A 792 -6.96 -24.60 0.93
N HIS A 793 -7.51 -23.52 1.49
CA HIS A 793 -8.94 -23.38 1.71
C HIS A 793 -9.65 -22.52 0.65
N PHE A 794 -9.03 -21.42 0.24
CA PHE A 794 -9.59 -20.61 -0.84
C PHE A 794 -9.64 -21.38 -2.16
N HIS A 795 -8.56 -22.12 -2.45
CA HIS A 795 -8.45 -22.96 -3.66
C HIS A 795 -8.87 -24.43 -3.41
N ALA A 796 -9.76 -24.69 -2.45
CA ALA A 796 -10.29 -26.01 -2.20
C ALA A 796 -10.87 -26.63 -3.49
N GLN A 797 -10.68 -27.94 -3.69
CA GLN A 797 -11.01 -28.62 -4.93
C GLN A 797 -12.54 -28.64 -5.20
N ASP A 798 -13.36 -28.57 -4.17
CA ASP A 798 -14.82 -28.53 -4.25
C ASP A 798 -15.41 -27.14 -4.54
N GLY A 799 -14.55 -26.10 -4.62
CA GLY A 799 -14.94 -24.71 -4.88
C GLY A 799 -15.60 -24.01 -3.69
N SER A 800 -15.64 -24.62 -2.50
CA SER A 800 -16.28 -24.05 -1.31
C SER A 800 -15.69 -22.71 -0.89
N GLY A 801 -14.36 -22.54 -1.04
CA GLY A 801 -13.66 -21.28 -0.76
C GLY A 801 -14.06 -20.16 -1.71
N TYR A 802 -14.19 -20.45 -2.99
CA TYR A 802 -14.63 -19.49 -4.01
C TYR A 802 -16.06 -19.01 -3.77
N ARG A 803 -16.97 -19.96 -3.51
CA ARG A 803 -18.36 -19.64 -3.18
C ARG A 803 -18.47 -18.77 -1.95
N PHE A 804 -17.75 -19.09 -0.88
CA PHE A 804 -17.77 -18.31 0.35
C PHE A 804 -17.34 -16.85 0.09
N ILE A 805 -16.26 -16.62 -0.65
CA ILE A 805 -15.81 -15.26 -0.97
C ILE A 805 -16.80 -14.54 -1.88
N ALA A 806 -17.36 -15.22 -2.89
CA ALA A 806 -18.37 -14.63 -3.78
C ALA A 806 -19.64 -14.19 -3.00
N ASP A 807 -20.13 -15.00 -2.08
CA ASP A 807 -21.27 -14.66 -1.22
C ASP A 807 -20.96 -13.41 -0.38
N LYS A 808 -19.74 -13.29 0.17
CA LYS A 808 -19.34 -12.12 0.96
C LYS A 808 -19.16 -10.87 0.11
N VAL A 809 -18.65 -10.99 -1.10
CA VAL A 809 -18.63 -9.87 -2.07
C VAL A 809 -20.03 -9.34 -2.32
N ILE A 810 -20.99 -10.22 -2.62
CA ILE A 810 -22.39 -9.84 -2.89
C ILE A 810 -23.03 -9.17 -1.65
N GLU A 811 -22.73 -9.66 -0.46
CA GLU A 811 -23.26 -9.10 0.78
C GLU A 811 -22.69 -7.69 1.06
N ILE A 812 -21.36 -7.52 0.96
CA ILE A 812 -20.66 -6.27 1.25
C ILE A 812 -20.95 -5.19 0.20
N ASP A 813 -21.08 -5.57 -1.07
CA ASP A 813 -21.34 -4.65 -2.19
C ASP A 813 -22.58 -3.77 -1.98
N ARG A 814 -23.56 -4.27 -1.23
CA ARG A 814 -24.82 -3.56 -0.94
C ARG A 814 -24.65 -2.29 -0.09
N PHE A 815 -23.56 -2.20 0.67
CA PHE A 815 -23.32 -1.07 1.57
C PHE A 815 -21.92 -0.46 1.46
N ASN A 816 -20.90 -1.24 1.08
CA ASN A 816 -19.54 -0.76 0.89
C ASN A 816 -18.87 -1.35 -0.37
N PRO A 817 -19.17 -0.78 -1.55
CA PRO A 817 -18.62 -1.24 -2.84
C PRO A 817 -17.11 -1.30 -2.90
N GLN A 818 -16.39 -0.36 -2.27
CA GLN A 818 -14.93 -0.35 -2.26
C GLN A 818 -14.33 -1.60 -1.58
N VAL A 819 -14.87 -1.99 -0.43
CA VAL A 819 -14.40 -3.19 0.28
C VAL A 819 -14.74 -4.44 -0.52
N ALA A 820 -15.93 -4.50 -1.11
CA ALA A 820 -16.34 -5.62 -1.97
C ALA A 820 -15.42 -5.76 -3.20
N ALA A 821 -15.13 -4.67 -3.90
CA ALA A 821 -14.27 -4.65 -5.08
C ALA A 821 -12.86 -5.16 -4.77
N ARG A 822 -12.30 -4.79 -3.60
CA ARG A 822 -11.00 -5.32 -3.16
C ARG A 822 -11.02 -6.83 -2.90
N LEU A 823 -12.12 -7.38 -2.38
CA LEU A 823 -12.27 -8.83 -2.19
C LEU A 823 -12.37 -9.58 -3.52
N VAL A 824 -13.03 -9.01 -4.54
CA VAL A 824 -13.09 -9.62 -5.89
C VAL A 824 -11.72 -9.85 -6.49
N GLN A 825 -10.71 -9.06 -6.15
CA GLN A 825 -9.35 -9.23 -6.65
C GLN A 825 -8.73 -10.59 -6.27
N ALA A 826 -9.25 -11.28 -5.25
CA ALA A 826 -8.86 -12.65 -4.96
C ALA A 826 -9.06 -13.61 -6.15
N PHE A 827 -9.95 -13.28 -7.08
CA PHE A 827 -10.23 -14.06 -8.29
C PHE A 827 -9.33 -13.71 -9.50
N ASN A 828 -8.40 -12.77 -9.38
CA ASN A 828 -7.53 -12.31 -10.50
C ASN A 828 -6.71 -13.45 -11.11
N LEU A 829 -6.42 -14.51 -10.34
CA LEU A 829 -5.73 -15.70 -10.84
C LEU A 829 -6.58 -16.57 -11.77
N CYS A 830 -7.87 -16.31 -11.93
CA CYS A 830 -8.86 -17.14 -12.62
C CYS A 830 -8.36 -17.72 -13.96
N ASN A 831 -7.84 -16.85 -14.82
CA ASN A 831 -7.45 -17.24 -16.18
C ASN A 831 -6.19 -18.09 -16.25
N LYS A 832 -5.37 -18.11 -15.20
CA LYS A 832 -4.12 -18.88 -15.07
C LYS A 832 -4.30 -20.20 -14.34
N LEU A 833 -5.44 -20.42 -13.68
CA LEU A 833 -5.75 -21.67 -12.99
C LEU A 833 -5.95 -22.84 -13.97
N GLU A 834 -5.72 -24.06 -13.46
CA GLU A 834 -6.05 -25.28 -14.19
C GLU A 834 -7.57 -25.35 -14.50
N PRO A 835 -7.98 -26.12 -15.55
CA PRO A 835 -9.35 -26.04 -16.08
C PRO A 835 -10.47 -26.25 -15.08
N HIS A 836 -10.31 -27.15 -14.11
CA HIS A 836 -11.36 -27.44 -13.11
C HIS A 836 -11.63 -26.20 -12.24
N ARG A 837 -10.59 -25.65 -11.58
CA ARG A 837 -10.75 -24.46 -10.71
C ARG A 837 -11.10 -23.22 -11.51
N LYS A 838 -10.56 -23.07 -12.71
CA LYS A 838 -10.95 -21.99 -13.62
C LYS A 838 -12.45 -21.96 -13.87
N ASN A 839 -13.08 -23.12 -14.10
CA ASN A 839 -14.51 -23.21 -14.30
C ASN A 839 -15.30 -22.89 -13.03
N LEU A 840 -14.87 -23.37 -11.86
CA LEU A 840 -15.50 -23.03 -10.59
C LEU A 840 -15.47 -21.52 -10.31
N VAL A 841 -14.31 -20.88 -10.48
CA VAL A 841 -14.19 -19.43 -10.30
C VAL A 841 -15.07 -18.66 -11.27
N LYS A 842 -15.13 -19.07 -12.56
CA LYS A 842 -15.99 -18.41 -13.54
C LYS A 842 -17.47 -18.51 -13.17
N GLN A 843 -17.93 -19.64 -12.62
CA GLN A 843 -19.31 -19.80 -12.15
C GLN A 843 -19.62 -18.78 -11.04
N GLU A 844 -18.76 -18.64 -10.03
CA GLU A 844 -18.97 -17.70 -8.94
C GLU A 844 -18.91 -16.23 -9.42
N LEU A 845 -18.01 -15.88 -10.32
CA LEU A 845 -17.97 -14.55 -10.93
C LEU A 845 -19.22 -14.22 -11.75
N GLN A 846 -19.79 -15.23 -12.44
CA GLN A 846 -21.07 -15.08 -13.14
C GLN A 846 -22.23 -14.88 -12.16
N CYS A 847 -22.23 -15.54 -11.01
CA CYS A 847 -23.21 -15.33 -9.94
C CYS A 847 -23.13 -13.91 -9.39
N ILE A 848 -21.92 -13.37 -9.17
CA ILE A 848 -21.73 -11.96 -8.75
C ILE A 848 -22.27 -11.02 -9.84
N ARG A 849 -21.88 -11.23 -11.11
CA ARG A 849 -22.29 -10.39 -12.24
C ARG A 849 -23.80 -10.34 -12.46
N ALA A 850 -24.49 -11.41 -12.09
CA ALA A 850 -25.96 -11.53 -12.26
C ALA A 850 -26.77 -10.82 -11.16
N GLN A 851 -26.11 -10.25 -10.12
CA GLN A 851 -26.82 -9.57 -9.04
C GLN A 851 -27.47 -8.28 -9.52
N GLU A 852 -28.75 -8.10 -9.14
CA GLU A 852 -29.44 -6.84 -9.35
C GLU A 852 -28.85 -5.75 -8.43
N GLY A 853 -28.58 -4.57 -8.99
CA GLY A 853 -28.01 -3.46 -8.23
C GLY A 853 -26.50 -3.56 -7.96
N LEU A 854 -25.80 -4.45 -8.66
CA LEU A 854 -24.34 -4.57 -8.55
C LEU A 854 -23.65 -3.20 -8.77
N SER A 855 -22.72 -2.84 -7.86
CA SER A 855 -21.99 -1.58 -7.95
C SER A 855 -21.11 -1.50 -9.20
N LYS A 856 -20.72 -0.28 -9.59
CA LYS A 856 -19.74 -0.08 -10.66
C LYS A 856 -18.36 -0.62 -10.26
N ASP A 857 -17.99 -0.45 -8.99
CA ASP A 857 -16.73 -0.92 -8.40
C ASP A 857 -16.52 -2.41 -8.64
N VAL A 858 -17.46 -3.23 -8.19
CA VAL A 858 -17.42 -4.70 -8.35
C VAL A 858 -17.64 -5.09 -9.82
N GLY A 859 -18.58 -4.44 -10.50
CA GLY A 859 -18.95 -4.75 -11.89
C GLY A 859 -17.78 -4.58 -12.87
N GLU A 860 -16.96 -3.54 -12.71
CA GLU A 860 -15.77 -3.30 -13.53
C GLU A 860 -14.75 -4.43 -13.37
N ILE A 861 -14.40 -4.80 -12.13
CA ILE A 861 -13.39 -5.84 -11.85
C ILE A 861 -13.87 -7.21 -12.31
N VAL A 862 -15.10 -7.59 -11.99
CA VAL A 862 -15.70 -8.86 -12.45
C VAL A 862 -15.73 -8.92 -13.98
N GLY A 863 -16.09 -7.81 -14.64
CA GLY A 863 -16.07 -7.71 -16.09
C GLY A 863 -14.69 -7.96 -16.70
N LYS A 864 -13.64 -7.35 -16.14
CA LYS A 864 -12.26 -7.55 -16.59
C LYS A 864 -11.76 -8.98 -16.39
N ILE A 865 -12.11 -9.64 -15.28
CA ILE A 865 -11.70 -11.02 -15.00
C ILE A 865 -12.40 -12.02 -15.95
N LEU A 866 -13.66 -11.82 -16.26
CA LEU A 866 -14.43 -12.71 -17.14
C LEU A 866 -14.07 -12.53 -18.64
N GLY A 867 -13.59 -11.34 -19.04
CA GLY A 867 -13.22 -10.97 -20.40
C GLY A 867 -14.39 -10.36 -21.16
#